data_59a30eeb7d09313da276916cb7c24262
#
_entry.id   59a30eeb7d09313da276916cb7c24262
#
_cell.length_a   1.000
_cell.length_b   1.000
_cell.length_c   1.000
_cell.angle_alpha   90.00
_cell.angle_beta   90.00
_cell.angle_gamma   90.00
#
_symmetry.space_group_name_H-M   'P 1'
#
loop_
_entity.id
_entity.type
_entity.pdbx_description
1 polymer ?
#
loop_
_entity_poly.entity_id
_entity_poly.type
_entity_poly.pdbx_seq_one_letter_code
_entity_poly.pdbx_strand_id
1 'polypeptide(L)'
;MNKLKALLPVLLILLLLLTVVPATAEEAENLTGGLTVKTVDKPGKISCIIDGKYTTFWESSKQKNPWVILSSDQPIYGLYLCFQKMPDTYVIQKQSGDDWITVAEGGTPHYHHAFFELDGVKKIRILSTMEKKNSMGFNEIYAFGKGEVPDWVQRWEEPAEKADLLVLVAHPDDELLFTGGAIPVYNTEQGRQVEVAYLTYSNTTRRSEALNGLWAMGVRHYPVFGGFADNYANTGKVKDAYKNAGGKDKVLDWVTELYRRFRPEVVITHAENGEYGHPQHKMVADAAVECFERAADPMKSPDSYQVFDTWQVKKLYLHQYGEEAEQTVLDWDQPLKAFDGRTGAQMAAEAFKLHASQQGMGSKIKGKFVEFTVEETGAKMYPYDHFGLRSTMVGPDEAKNDFLEHIDAADLTHAEKAPAETKEEEPAQDETEEEPDEEEIPEEPETDETEEDTDVEVEPETEETEEPEQAEEAETEKPYTGTAQAFAEVTAPEWANVELNSRGFLDEGEYVYADDENGRYIYVNQTIRVVINRTIEEPDPKHPFYCFKAHIWCDTEAGELPVTVYNNPEKPKSGKEFMRNIALNNNVVFATTTDYYIYRIKQKYPTGIEVRNGEVIFDDPHKLEYIKGSMPTYETLALYADGHADSLPNPDKSAGKYVEEGATQVYSFGPCLVKDGKLTEYSLNLTNTSYHPRLAIGVVENGHYVVVMCEGRIKRSKGVQMAYLAELMMQEGCTIAVNMDGGQSAAVAFMGHQLNQVWSSQPNGREQADILAFGTSGQVGSFEMADEFKTKRKK
;
A
#
# COMPACT_ATOMS: atom_id res chain seq x y z
N MET A 1 -30.70 31.02 -65.21
CA MET A 1 -30.23 29.62 -65.11
C MET A 1 -28.69 29.51 -64.91
N ASN A 2 -27.85 30.46 -65.20
CA ASN A 2 -26.41 30.34 -65.05
C ASN A 2 -25.85 30.62 -63.63
N LYS A 3 -26.64 31.18 -62.69
CA LYS A 3 -26.22 31.39 -61.27
C LYS A 3 -26.49 30.16 -60.38
N LEU A 4 -27.34 29.25 -60.79
CA LEU A 4 -27.64 28.03 -60.03
C LEU A 4 -26.63 26.90 -60.28
N LYS A 5 -25.91 26.93 -61.44
CA LYS A 5 -24.89 25.92 -61.78
C LYS A 5 -23.53 26.16 -61.11
N ALA A 6 -23.28 27.37 -60.58
CA ALA A 6 -22.03 27.71 -59.86
C ALA A 6 -22.14 27.45 -58.37
N LEU A 7 -23.35 27.35 -57.79
CA LEU A 7 -23.53 27.05 -56.35
C LEU A 7 -23.47 25.55 -56.00
N LEU A 8 -23.73 24.67 -57.01
CA LEU A 8 -23.76 23.22 -56.74
C LEU A 8 -22.37 22.64 -56.38
N PRO A 9 -21.26 22.98 -57.04
CA PRO A 9 -19.95 22.49 -56.65
C PRO A 9 -19.43 23.11 -55.33
N VAL A 10 -19.79 24.33 -54.98
CA VAL A 10 -19.40 24.96 -53.72
C VAL A 10 -20.18 24.37 -52.57
N LEU A 11 -21.46 24.00 -52.74
CA LEU A 11 -22.27 23.30 -51.74
C LEU A 11 -21.81 21.85 -51.54
N LEU A 12 -21.33 21.19 -52.62
CA LEU A 12 -20.78 19.83 -52.52
C LEU A 12 -19.42 19.80 -51.82
N ILE A 13 -18.58 20.83 -52.04
CA ILE A 13 -17.30 20.98 -51.33
C ILE A 13 -17.54 21.38 -49.86
N LEU A 14 -18.54 22.21 -49.56
CA LEU A 14 -18.92 22.53 -48.19
C LEU A 14 -19.55 21.30 -47.45
N LEU A 15 -20.32 20.44 -48.16
CA LEU A 15 -20.86 19.22 -47.62
C LEU A 15 -19.78 18.14 -47.43
N LEU A 16 -18.73 18.11 -48.27
CA LEU A 16 -17.56 17.22 -48.10
C LEU A 16 -16.62 17.70 -46.99
N LEU A 17 -16.61 19.01 -46.68
CA LEU A 17 -15.84 19.56 -45.54
C LEU A 17 -16.55 19.40 -44.16
N LEU A 18 -17.86 19.03 -44.18
CA LEU A 18 -18.67 18.88 -42.99
C LEU A 18 -18.81 17.41 -42.50
N THR A 19 -18.08 16.46 -43.11
CA THR A 19 -18.19 15.01 -42.72
C THR A 19 -16.85 14.31 -42.46
N VAL A 20 -15.79 15.04 -42.14
CA VAL A 20 -14.67 14.41 -41.46
C VAL A 20 -14.83 14.74 -40.00
N VAL A 21 -15.80 14.11 -39.34
CA VAL A 21 -15.70 13.78 -37.91
C VAL A 21 -14.53 12.80 -37.86
N PRO A 22 -13.43 13.10 -37.15
CA PRO A 22 -12.44 12.07 -36.92
C PRO A 22 -13.20 10.90 -36.28
N ALA A 23 -13.12 9.72 -36.85
CA ALA A 23 -13.62 8.52 -36.19
C ALA A 23 -12.88 8.46 -34.85
N THR A 24 -13.56 8.72 -33.76
CA THR A 24 -13.04 8.44 -32.45
C THR A 24 -12.68 6.95 -32.47
N ALA A 25 -11.41 6.61 -32.24
CA ALA A 25 -10.98 5.25 -32.13
C ALA A 25 -11.87 4.58 -31.08
N GLU A 26 -12.38 3.37 -31.40
CA GLU A 26 -13.23 2.62 -30.48
C GLU A 26 -12.39 2.25 -29.24
N GLU A 27 -12.88 2.55 -28.06
CA GLU A 27 -12.19 2.22 -26.80
C GLU A 27 -12.08 0.69 -26.67
N ALA A 28 -10.90 0.21 -26.28
CA ALA A 28 -10.65 -1.22 -26.12
C ALA A 28 -11.40 -1.78 -24.90
N GLU A 29 -12.18 -2.84 -25.13
CA GLU A 29 -12.87 -3.54 -24.05
C GLU A 29 -11.86 -4.15 -23.05
N ASN A 30 -12.06 -3.93 -21.77
CA ASN A 30 -11.27 -4.57 -20.72
C ASN A 30 -11.73 -6.03 -20.52
N LEU A 31 -10.92 -7.00 -20.93
CA LEU A 31 -11.21 -8.42 -20.91
C LEU A 31 -10.74 -9.12 -19.62
N THR A 32 -10.13 -8.38 -18.69
CA THR A 32 -9.44 -8.92 -17.51
C THR A 32 -10.35 -9.82 -16.67
N GLY A 33 -11.58 -9.39 -16.39
CA GLY A 33 -12.53 -10.15 -15.59
C GLY A 33 -12.97 -11.49 -16.18
N GLY A 34 -12.78 -11.69 -17.49
CA GLY A 34 -13.10 -12.93 -18.21
C GLY A 34 -11.88 -13.88 -18.38
N LEU A 35 -10.71 -13.54 -17.84
CA LEU A 35 -9.52 -14.35 -17.99
C LEU A 35 -9.55 -15.61 -17.14
N THR A 36 -9.19 -16.73 -17.74
CA THR A 36 -8.80 -17.95 -17.03
C THR A 36 -7.28 -17.95 -16.85
N VAL A 37 -6.81 -17.98 -15.60
CA VAL A 37 -5.39 -17.95 -15.27
C VAL A 37 -4.90 -19.31 -14.80
N LYS A 38 -3.70 -19.73 -15.27
CA LYS A 38 -2.98 -20.92 -14.79
C LYS A 38 -1.54 -20.56 -14.51
N THR A 39 -0.96 -21.16 -13.48
CA THR A 39 0.43 -20.95 -13.08
C THR A 39 1.21 -22.25 -12.99
N VAL A 40 2.52 -22.11 -12.93
CA VAL A 40 3.47 -23.23 -12.84
C VAL A 40 3.37 -23.99 -11.53
N ASP A 41 2.96 -23.36 -10.46
CA ASP A 41 2.79 -23.91 -9.12
C ASP A 41 1.50 -23.38 -8.46
N LYS A 42 1.22 -23.86 -7.26
CA LYS A 42 -0.05 -23.76 -6.53
C LYS A 42 -0.94 -22.56 -6.87
N PRO A 43 -2.20 -22.80 -7.26
CA PRO A 43 -3.14 -21.75 -7.67
C PRO A 43 -3.67 -20.85 -6.52
N GLY A 44 -3.23 -21.04 -5.28
CA GLY A 44 -3.87 -20.54 -4.06
C GLY A 44 -4.10 -19.04 -3.92
N LYS A 45 -3.49 -18.18 -4.74
CA LYS A 45 -3.73 -16.73 -4.74
C LYS A 45 -3.81 -16.15 -6.16
N ILE A 46 -4.06 -16.98 -7.14
CA ILE A 46 -3.91 -16.56 -8.53
C ILE A 46 -4.93 -15.51 -8.96
N SER A 47 -6.09 -15.46 -8.33
CA SER A 47 -7.09 -14.41 -8.57
C SER A 47 -6.62 -13.01 -8.22
N CYS A 48 -5.59 -12.90 -7.36
CA CYS A 48 -5.00 -11.60 -7.00
C CYS A 48 -4.40 -10.84 -8.19
N ILE A 49 -4.00 -11.52 -9.25
CA ILE A 49 -3.36 -10.85 -10.40
C ILE A 49 -4.33 -10.28 -11.43
N ILE A 50 -5.63 -10.37 -11.15
CA ILE A 50 -6.73 -9.82 -11.97
C ILE A 50 -7.82 -9.19 -11.08
N ASP A 51 -7.53 -8.82 -9.83
CA ASP A 51 -8.52 -8.31 -8.87
C ASP A 51 -8.59 -6.76 -8.82
N GLY A 52 -7.75 -6.07 -9.58
CA GLY A 52 -7.70 -4.61 -9.65
C GLY A 52 -6.97 -3.94 -8.48
N LYS A 53 -6.21 -4.69 -7.67
CA LYS A 53 -5.56 -4.18 -6.46
C LYS A 53 -4.04 -4.34 -6.47
N TYR A 54 -3.29 -3.26 -6.52
CA TYR A 54 -1.82 -3.29 -6.41
C TYR A 54 -1.29 -3.77 -5.05
N THR A 55 -2.15 -3.85 -4.02
CA THR A 55 -1.79 -4.33 -2.68
C THR A 55 -1.79 -5.85 -2.56
N THR A 56 -2.41 -6.55 -3.51
CA THR A 56 -2.44 -8.00 -3.60
C THR A 56 -1.48 -8.49 -4.68
N PHE A 57 -0.94 -9.69 -4.53
CA PHE A 57 -0.04 -10.25 -5.53
C PHE A 57 0.03 -11.78 -5.47
N TRP A 58 0.44 -12.37 -6.59
CA TRP A 58 0.90 -13.75 -6.66
C TRP A 58 2.36 -13.80 -7.06
N GLU A 59 3.16 -14.66 -6.42
CA GLU A 59 4.54 -14.95 -6.79
C GLU A 59 4.76 -16.46 -6.84
N SER A 60 5.44 -16.93 -7.90
CA SER A 60 5.84 -18.33 -8.03
C SER A 60 6.89 -18.73 -7.01
N SER A 61 6.97 -20.01 -6.69
CA SER A 61 8.16 -20.55 -6.02
C SER A 61 9.41 -20.36 -6.89
N LYS A 62 10.59 -20.29 -6.23
CA LYS A 62 11.87 -20.14 -6.93
C LYS A 62 12.20 -21.42 -7.71
N GLN A 63 12.11 -21.38 -9.04
CA GLN A 63 12.29 -22.52 -9.94
C GLN A 63 12.82 -22.10 -11.31
N LYS A 64 13.19 -23.06 -12.16
CA LYS A 64 13.54 -22.77 -13.56
C LYS A 64 12.28 -22.45 -14.36
N ASN A 65 12.37 -21.39 -15.16
CA ASN A 65 11.35 -21.02 -16.13
C ASN A 65 9.92 -20.94 -15.55
N PRO A 66 9.69 -20.17 -14.45
CA PRO A 66 8.34 -19.94 -13.98
C PRO A 66 7.47 -19.28 -15.07
N TRP A 67 6.18 -19.64 -15.09
CA TRP A 67 5.27 -19.16 -16.12
C TRP A 67 3.86 -18.90 -15.58
N VAL A 68 3.15 -18.03 -16.27
CA VAL A 68 1.72 -17.77 -16.13
C VAL A 68 1.07 -17.95 -17.51
N ILE A 69 -0.08 -18.63 -17.58
CA ILE A 69 -0.89 -18.77 -18.80
C ILE A 69 -2.22 -18.07 -18.58
N LEU A 70 -2.58 -17.20 -19.51
CA LEU A 70 -3.85 -16.50 -19.59
C LEU A 70 -4.65 -17.06 -20.76
N SER A 71 -5.95 -17.29 -20.57
CA SER A 71 -6.87 -17.68 -21.64
C SER A 71 -8.11 -16.80 -21.61
N SER A 72 -8.56 -16.36 -22.78
CA SER A 72 -9.74 -15.53 -22.97
C SER A 72 -10.63 -16.14 -24.06
N ASP A 73 -11.94 -16.00 -23.92
CA ASP A 73 -12.90 -16.35 -24.97
C ASP A 73 -12.85 -15.34 -26.12
N GLN A 74 -12.43 -14.09 -25.83
CA GLN A 74 -12.25 -13.04 -26.84
C GLN A 74 -10.77 -12.86 -27.20
N PRO A 75 -10.46 -12.35 -28.42
CA PRO A 75 -9.08 -12.03 -28.80
C PRO A 75 -8.51 -10.88 -27.99
N ILE A 76 -7.30 -11.06 -27.44
CA ILE A 76 -6.53 -10.05 -26.71
C ILE A 76 -5.63 -9.33 -27.69
N TYR A 77 -5.72 -8.01 -27.72
CA TYR A 77 -4.89 -7.10 -28.52
C TYR A 77 -3.92 -6.28 -27.68
N GLY A 78 -4.22 -6.04 -26.41
CA GLY A 78 -3.34 -5.38 -25.45
C GLY A 78 -3.13 -6.23 -24.19
N LEU A 79 -1.90 -6.29 -23.71
CA LEU A 79 -1.54 -6.96 -22.46
C LEU A 79 -0.74 -6.00 -21.60
N TYR A 80 -1.23 -5.66 -20.41
CA TYR A 80 -0.55 -4.79 -19.46
C TYR A 80 -0.18 -5.56 -18.19
N LEU A 81 1.11 -5.59 -17.89
CA LEU A 81 1.71 -6.36 -16.80
C LEU A 81 2.20 -5.42 -15.69
N CYS A 82 1.74 -5.63 -14.46
CA CYS A 82 2.21 -4.93 -13.27
C CYS A 82 2.95 -5.93 -12.37
N PHE A 83 4.28 -5.89 -12.42
CA PHE A 83 5.13 -6.86 -11.72
C PHE A 83 5.34 -6.52 -10.25
N GLN A 84 5.03 -7.47 -9.38
CA GLN A 84 5.55 -7.52 -8.02
C GLN A 84 7.02 -7.98 -8.03
N LYS A 85 7.29 -9.08 -8.74
CA LYS A 85 8.63 -9.65 -8.94
C LYS A 85 8.86 -9.92 -10.41
N MET A 86 9.65 -9.08 -11.05
CA MET A 86 9.97 -9.23 -12.47
C MET A 86 11.24 -10.05 -12.62
N PRO A 87 11.27 -11.07 -13.49
CA PRO A 87 12.51 -11.73 -13.90
C PRO A 87 13.33 -10.82 -14.84
N ASP A 88 14.65 -10.96 -14.83
CA ASP A 88 15.54 -10.15 -15.67
C ASP A 88 15.25 -10.34 -17.17
N THR A 89 14.82 -11.54 -17.56
CA THR A 89 14.40 -11.84 -18.94
C THR A 89 13.15 -12.72 -18.95
N TYR A 90 12.20 -12.39 -19.81
CA TYR A 90 10.98 -13.18 -20.05
C TYR A 90 10.46 -13.00 -21.46
N VAL A 91 9.62 -13.92 -21.90
CA VAL A 91 8.95 -13.86 -23.21
C VAL A 91 7.45 -13.97 -23.04
N ILE A 92 6.72 -13.31 -23.94
CA ILE A 92 5.28 -13.47 -24.14
C ILE A 92 5.09 -14.37 -25.34
N GLN A 93 4.33 -15.45 -25.18
CA GLN A 93 4.13 -16.46 -26.21
C GLN A 93 2.65 -16.67 -26.46
N LYS A 94 2.28 -16.86 -27.74
CA LYS A 94 0.95 -17.32 -28.15
C LYS A 94 0.93 -18.82 -28.39
N GLN A 95 -0.21 -19.46 -28.09
CA GLN A 95 -0.39 -20.87 -28.46
C GLN A 95 -0.71 -20.99 -29.95
N SER A 96 -0.02 -21.91 -30.66
CA SER A 96 -0.26 -22.27 -32.06
C SER A 96 -0.29 -23.80 -32.21
N GLY A 97 -1.48 -24.40 -32.25
CA GLY A 97 -1.63 -25.85 -32.11
C GLY A 97 -1.14 -26.30 -30.72
N ASP A 98 -0.18 -27.26 -30.71
CA ASP A 98 0.45 -27.76 -29.49
C ASP A 98 1.70 -26.93 -29.09
N ASP A 99 2.16 -26.04 -29.97
CA ASP A 99 3.40 -25.27 -29.77
C ASP A 99 3.15 -23.87 -29.17
N TRP A 100 4.22 -23.26 -28.65
CA TRP A 100 4.26 -21.89 -28.15
C TRP A 100 5.21 -21.05 -29.00
N ILE A 101 4.72 -19.96 -29.57
CA ILE A 101 5.46 -19.03 -30.42
C ILE A 101 5.67 -17.73 -29.65
N THR A 102 6.92 -17.26 -29.51
CA THR A 102 7.23 -15.96 -28.94
C THR A 102 6.68 -14.84 -29.81
N VAL A 103 5.97 -13.90 -29.23
CA VAL A 103 5.38 -12.73 -29.88
C VAL A 103 5.91 -11.41 -29.33
N ALA A 104 6.49 -11.43 -28.12
CA ALA A 104 7.17 -10.29 -27.52
C ALA A 104 8.18 -10.77 -26.48
N GLU A 105 9.17 -9.93 -26.20
CA GLU A 105 10.21 -10.14 -25.20
C GLU A 105 10.18 -8.99 -24.19
N GLY A 106 10.60 -9.26 -22.95
CA GLY A 106 10.63 -8.26 -21.88
C GLY A 106 11.69 -8.58 -20.84
N GLY A 107 11.88 -7.63 -19.93
CA GLY A 107 12.86 -7.72 -18.85
C GLY A 107 13.97 -6.68 -18.97
N THR A 108 14.35 -6.28 -20.17
CA THR A 108 15.27 -5.17 -20.40
C THR A 108 14.66 -4.28 -21.48
N PRO A 109 14.44 -2.98 -21.18
CA PRO A 109 14.58 -2.30 -19.87
C PRO A 109 13.58 -2.79 -18.82
N HIS A 110 13.92 -2.60 -17.54
CA HIS A 110 13.18 -3.15 -16.41
C HIS A 110 11.95 -2.31 -16.04
N TYR A 111 10.91 -2.34 -16.86
CA TYR A 111 9.65 -1.67 -16.56
C TYR A 111 8.73 -2.58 -15.75
N HIS A 112 8.53 -2.25 -14.46
CA HIS A 112 7.62 -3.02 -13.60
C HIS A 112 6.15 -2.89 -14.01
N HIS A 113 5.82 -1.85 -14.78
CA HIS A 113 4.57 -1.71 -15.50
C HIS A 113 4.90 -1.72 -16.99
N ALA A 114 4.50 -2.77 -17.70
CA ALA A 114 4.87 -3.00 -19.09
C ALA A 114 3.63 -3.32 -19.96
N PHE A 115 3.48 -2.61 -21.08
CA PHE A 115 2.41 -2.83 -22.03
C PHE A 115 2.94 -3.49 -23.28
N PHE A 116 2.19 -4.47 -23.82
CA PHE A 116 2.51 -5.19 -25.03
C PHE A 116 1.32 -5.18 -25.97
N GLU A 117 1.53 -4.74 -27.20
CA GLU A 117 0.56 -4.90 -28.28
C GLU A 117 0.62 -6.32 -28.82
N LEU A 118 -0.56 -6.90 -29.07
CA LEU A 118 -0.70 -8.27 -29.53
C LEU A 118 -1.66 -8.31 -30.74
N ASP A 119 -1.58 -9.38 -31.52
CA ASP A 119 -2.40 -9.57 -32.72
C ASP A 119 -3.53 -10.58 -32.48
N GLY A 120 -4.51 -10.21 -31.66
CA GLY A 120 -5.74 -10.98 -31.46
C GLY A 120 -5.55 -12.37 -30.88
N VAL A 121 -4.75 -12.51 -29.84
CA VAL A 121 -4.35 -13.80 -29.25
C VAL A 121 -5.36 -14.23 -28.17
N LYS A 122 -5.84 -15.48 -28.19
CA LYS A 122 -6.77 -16.01 -27.17
C LYS A 122 -6.09 -16.74 -26.01
N LYS A 123 -4.84 -17.17 -26.17
CA LYS A 123 -4.11 -17.88 -25.12
C LYS A 123 -2.64 -17.47 -25.14
N ILE A 124 -2.20 -16.93 -24.02
CA ILE A 124 -0.89 -16.31 -23.82
C ILE A 124 -0.16 -17.05 -22.71
N ARG A 125 1.16 -17.24 -22.87
CA ARG A 125 2.04 -17.67 -21.80
C ARG A 125 3.09 -16.59 -21.57
N ILE A 126 3.23 -16.12 -20.33
CA ILE A 126 4.34 -15.31 -19.87
C ILE A 126 5.32 -16.27 -19.23
N LEU A 127 6.56 -16.33 -19.74
CA LEU A 127 7.56 -17.33 -19.36
C LEU A 127 8.91 -16.65 -19.05
N SER A 128 9.45 -16.85 -17.86
CA SER A 128 10.83 -16.44 -17.58
C SER A 128 11.83 -17.29 -18.38
N THR A 129 12.78 -16.62 -19.01
CA THR A 129 13.86 -17.26 -19.80
C THR A 129 15.19 -17.33 -19.06
N MET A 130 15.26 -16.87 -17.81
CA MET A 130 16.46 -16.91 -16.99
C MET A 130 16.99 -18.35 -16.81
N GLU A 131 18.26 -18.55 -17.00
CA GLU A 131 18.91 -19.87 -16.83
C GLU A 131 18.91 -20.35 -15.38
N LYS A 132 19.09 -19.41 -14.43
CA LYS A 132 19.07 -19.69 -12.99
C LYS A 132 17.64 -19.82 -12.47
N LYS A 133 17.46 -20.59 -11.38
CA LYS A 133 16.19 -20.63 -10.68
C LYS A 133 15.81 -19.22 -10.20
N ASN A 134 14.62 -18.77 -10.57
CA ASN A 134 14.08 -17.46 -10.22
C ASN A 134 12.60 -17.59 -9.87
N SER A 135 12.00 -16.50 -9.35
CA SER A 135 10.56 -16.37 -9.19
C SER A 135 10.03 -15.25 -10.08
N MET A 136 8.77 -15.34 -10.43
CA MET A 136 8.01 -14.33 -11.18
C MET A 136 6.74 -14.04 -10.39
N GLY A 137 6.41 -12.76 -10.22
CA GLY A 137 5.22 -12.36 -9.49
C GLY A 137 4.56 -11.13 -10.10
N PHE A 138 3.24 -11.04 -9.96
CA PHE A 138 2.43 -9.94 -10.48
C PHE A 138 1.54 -9.38 -9.38
N ASN A 139 1.42 -8.05 -9.33
CA ASN A 139 0.34 -7.39 -8.63
C ASN A 139 -0.93 -7.48 -9.49
N GLU A 140 -0.83 -7.07 -10.78
CA GLU A 140 -1.97 -7.07 -11.69
C GLU A 140 -1.56 -7.46 -13.12
N ILE A 141 -2.49 -8.05 -13.86
CA ILE A 141 -2.42 -8.28 -15.29
C ILE A 141 -3.74 -7.83 -15.91
N TYR A 142 -3.67 -6.91 -16.85
CA TYR A 142 -4.84 -6.47 -17.62
C TYR A 142 -4.74 -6.95 -19.08
N ALA A 143 -5.87 -7.36 -19.64
CA ALA A 143 -6.00 -7.73 -21.04
C ALA A 143 -7.08 -6.88 -21.71
N PHE A 144 -6.78 -6.43 -22.92
CA PHE A 144 -7.65 -5.53 -23.68
C PHE A 144 -8.02 -6.14 -25.04
N GLY A 145 -9.26 -5.89 -25.43
CA GLY A 145 -9.77 -6.15 -26.78
C GLY A 145 -9.15 -5.23 -27.81
N LYS A 146 -9.73 -5.24 -29.03
CA LYS A 146 -9.31 -4.33 -30.11
C LYS A 146 -9.83 -2.93 -29.83
N GLY A 147 -8.98 -1.92 -29.97
CA GLY A 147 -9.32 -0.52 -29.79
C GLY A 147 -8.20 0.25 -29.09
N GLU A 148 -8.46 1.51 -28.75
CA GLU A 148 -7.54 2.35 -27.99
C GLU A 148 -7.64 2.02 -26.49
N VAL A 149 -6.52 1.64 -25.89
CA VAL A 149 -6.51 1.32 -24.47
C VAL A 149 -6.68 2.59 -23.61
N PRO A 150 -7.26 2.49 -22.40
CA PRO A 150 -7.45 3.63 -21.52
C PRO A 150 -6.13 4.37 -21.19
N ASP A 151 -6.19 5.69 -21.00
CA ASP A 151 -5.05 6.55 -20.74
C ASP A 151 -4.22 6.15 -19.50
N TRP A 152 -4.79 5.43 -18.56
CA TRP A 152 -4.08 4.94 -17.39
C TRP A 152 -3.17 3.73 -17.66
N VAL A 153 -3.23 3.11 -18.84
CA VAL A 153 -2.32 2.06 -19.28
C VAL A 153 -0.98 2.66 -19.65
N GLN A 154 0.03 2.34 -18.87
CA GLN A 154 1.34 2.97 -18.97
C GLN A 154 2.20 2.32 -20.06
N ARG A 155 2.75 3.16 -20.92
CA ARG A 155 3.71 2.80 -21.98
C ARG A 155 4.99 3.56 -21.74
N TRP A 156 5.82 3.04 -20.84
CA TRP A 156 7.04 3.69 -20.41
C TRP A 156 8.11 3.67 -21.50
N GLU A 157 8.80 4.78 -21.61
CA GLU A 157 10.02 4.94 -22.38
C GLU A 157 11.25 4.77 -21.48
N GLU A 158 12.41 4.53 -22.04
CA GLU A 158 13.66 4.47 -21.27
C GLU A 158 13.87 5.79 -20.51
N PRO A 159 14.57 5.76 -19.35
CA PRO A 159 14.98 6.98 -18.67
C PRO A 159 15.68 7.92 -19.66
N ALA A 160 15.48 9.21 -19.51
CA ALA A 160 15.97 10.22 -20.45
C ALA A 160 17.50 10.14 -20.59
N GLU A 161 18.01 10.40 -21.80
CA GLU A 161 19.47 10.51 -22.01
C GLU A 161 20.03 11.81 -21.40
N LYS A 162 19.19 12.87 -21.36
CA LYS A 162 19.50 14.16 -20.75
C LYS A 162 18.24 14.72 -20.08
N ALA A 163 18.40 15.33 -18.91
CA ALA A 163 17.33 16.03 -18.24
C ALA A 163 17.56 17.54 -18.21
N ASP A 164 16.53 18.34 -18.40
CA ASP A 164 16.56 19.77 -18.10
C ASP A 164 16.45 19.99 -16.60
N LEU A 165 15.57 19.21 -15.96
CA LEU A 165 15.29 19.22 -14.53
C LEU A 165 15.34 17.80 -13.95
N LEU A 166 16.15 17.59 -12.93
CA LEU A 166 16.13 16.38 -12.11
C LEU A 166 15.41 16.64 -10.79
N VAL A 167 14.32 15.94 -10.54
CA VAL A 167 13.61 15.89 -9.25
C VAL A 167 14.17 14.72 -8.44
N LEU A 168 14.97 15.01 -7.42
CA LEU A 168 15.65 14.01 -6.60
C LEU A 168 15.02 13.97 -5.20
N VAL A 169 14.28 12.91 -4.88
CA VAL A 169 13.52 12.79 -3.62
C VAL A 169 13.82 11.48 -2.90
N ALA A 170 13.42 11.40 -1.63
CA ALA A 170 13.67 10.22 -0.81
C ALA A 170 12.67 9.10 -1.08
N HIS A 171 11.37 9.39 -1.04
CA HIS A 171 10.31 8.38 -1.13
C HIS A 171 9.29 8.71 -2.23
N PRO A 172 8.56 7.72 -2.73
CA PRO A 172 7.35 7.96 -3.52
C PRO A 172 6.30 8.74 -2.73
N ASP A 173 5.86 9.86 -3.23
CA ASP A 173 4.97 10.92 -2.73
C ASP A 173 5.69 12.24 -2.41
N ASP A 174 6.98 12.23 -2.05
CA ASP A 174 7.76 13.44 -1.75
C ASP A 174 7.78 14.41 -2.94
N GLU A 175 7.82 13.89 -4.19
CA GLU A 175 7.78 14.66 -5.42
C GLU A 175 6.49 15.47 -5.59
N LEU A 176 5.43 15.06 -4.89
CA LEU A 176 4.13 15.74 -4.89
C LEU A 176 4.00 16.69 -3.70
N LEU A 177 4.42 16.22 -2.53
CA LEU A 177 4.27 16.95 -1.28
C LEU A 177 5.23 18.14 -1.15
N PHE A 178 6.45 18.02 -1.71
CA PHE A 178 7.52 19.00 -1.49
C PHE A 178 8.03 19.69 -2.76
N THR A 179 7.59 19.24 -3.97
CA THR A 179 7.91 19.91 -5.23
C THR A 179 6.66 20.39 -6.00
N GLY A 180 5.47 20.05 -5.51
CA GLY A 180 4.19 20.54 -5.99
C GLY A 180 3.99 20.35 -7.49
N GLY A 181 3.73 21.44 -8.18
CA GLY A 181 3.46 21.47 -9.62
C GLY A 181 4.68 21.36 -10.52
N ALA A 182 5.91 21.17 -10.01
CA ALA A 182 7.12 21.18 -10.84
C ALA A 182 7.05 20.19 -12.00
N ILE A 183 6.64 18.95 -11.75
CA ILE A 183 6.58 17.91 -12.79
C ILE A 183 5.55 18.27 -13.89
N PRO A 184 4.26 18.49 -13.63
CA PRO A 184 3.29 18.76 -14.69
C PRO A 184 3.58 20.07 -15.43
N VAL A 185 4.14 21.08 -14.76
CA VAL A 185 4.48 22.36 -15.39
C VAL A 185 5.69 22.22 -16.32
N TYR A 186 6.82 21.75 -15.83
CA TYR A 186 8.03 21.68 -16.65
C TYR A 186 7.96 20.54 -17.68
N ASN A 187 7.55 19.35 -17.28
CA ASN A 187 7.51 18.21 -18.19
C ASN A 187 6.43 18.37 -19.28
N THR A 188 5.19 18.62 -18.89
CA THR A 188 4.07 18.46 -19.81
C THR A 188 3.62 19.77 -20.41
N GLU A 189 3.47 20.84 -19.62
CA GLU A 189 3.05 22.14 -20.15
C GLU A 189 4.16 22.83 -20.95
N GLN A 190 5.41 22.83 -20.42
CA GLN A 190 6.54 23.48 -21.08
C GLN A 190 7.30 22.55 -22.05
N GLY A 191 7.03 21.24 -22.03
CA GLY A 191 7.73 20.26 -22.88
C GLY A 191 9.22 20.14 -22.56
N ARG A 192 9.59 20.27 -21.28
CA ARG A 192 10.97 20.08 -20.80
C ARG A 192 11.20 18.63 -20.39
N GLN A 193 12.42 18.16 -20.49
CA GLN A 193 12.77 16.84 -20.05
C GLN A 193 12.96 16.82 -18.53
N VAL A 194 11.96 16.28 -17.81
CA VAL A 194 12.03 16.08 -16.35
C VAL A 194 12.31 14.62 -16.04
N GLU A 195 13.41 14.36 -15.33
CA GLU A 195 13.71 13.03 -14.80
C GLU A 195 13.42 13.01 -13.29
N VAL A 196 12.87 11.88 -12.80
CA VAL A 196 12.53 11.73 -11.38
C VAL A 196 13.31 10.56 -10.78
N ALA A 197 14.00 10.81 -9.67
CA ALA A 197 14.79 9.81 -8.98
C ALA A 197 14.39 9.70 -7.50
N TYR A 198 14.07 8.49 -7.08
CA TYR A 198 13.74 8.13 -5.70
C TYR A 198 14.89 7.38 -5.04
N LEU A 199 15.32 7.80 -3.86
CA LEU A 199 16.30 7.07 -3.07
C LEU A 199 15.85 5.63 -2.78
N THR A 200 14.58 5.49 -2.40
CA THR A 200 13.94 4.22 -2.09
C THR A 200 12.50 4.18 -2.63
N TYR A 201 11.91 2.99 -2.70
CA TYR A 201 10.49 2.82 -3.00
C TYR A 201 9.75 2.04 -1.88
N SER A 202 10.40 1.81 -0.75
CA SER A 202 9.88 1.08 0.42
C SER A 202 9.42 -0.36 0.09
N ASN A 203 8.40 -0.49 -0.75
CA ASN A 203 7.83 -1.76 -1.20
C ASN A 203 7.25 -1.63 -2.62
N THR A 204 6.79 -2.74 -3.17
CA THR A 204 6.28 -2.80 -4.55
C THR A 204 4.98 -2.01 -4.76
N THR A 205 4.14 -1.88 -3.72
CA THR A 205 2.93 -1.05 -3.77
C THR A 205 3.29 0.41 -3.98
N ARG A 206 4.18 0.97 -3.15
CA ARG A 206 4.61 2.38 -3.28
C ARG A 206 5.31 2.66 -4.61
N ARG A 207 6.06 1.70 -5.15
CA ARG A 207 6.62 1.83 -6.50
C ARG A 207 5.51 1.95 -7.55
N SER A 208 4.49 1.09 -7.50
CA SER A 208 3.36 1.16 -8.43
C SER A 208 2.58 2.46 -8.28
N GLU A 209 2.43 2.97 -7.05
CA GLU A 209 1.79 4.27 -6.77
C GLU A 209 2.58 5.43 -7.39
N ALA A 210 3.92 5.47 -7.24
CA ALA A 210 4.78 6.44 -7.91
C ALA A 210 4.60 6.41 -9.43
N LEU A 211 4.63 5.21 -10.03
CA LEU A 211 4.43 5.05 -11.48
C LEU A 211 3.06 5.58 -11.93
N ASN A 212 2.01 5.31 -11.16
CA ASN A 212 0.67 5.82 -11.46
C ASN A 212 0.60 7.36 -11.35
N GLY A 213 1.17 7.93 -10.29
CA GLY A 213 1.20 9.38 -10.09
C GLY A 213 1.97 10.11 -11.18
N LEU A 214 3.17 9.65 -11.50
CA LEU A 214 4.01 10.24 -12.55
C LEU A 214 3.35 10.15 -13.93
N TRP A 215 2.76 9.00 -14.26
CA TRP A 215 2.03 8.81 -15.53
C TRP A 215 0.85 9.80 -15.66
N ALA A 216 0.08 9.98 -14.58
CA ALA A 216 -1.04 10.93 -14.55
C ALA A 216 -0.59 12.39 -14.73
N MET A 217 0.63 12.73 -14.32
CA MET A 217 1.25 14.04 -14.52
C MET A 217 1.94 14.20 -15.89
N GLY A 218 1.82 13.21 -16.77
CA GLY A 218 2.34 13.26 -18.13
C GLY A 218 3.80 12.82 -18.29
N VAL A 219 4.45 12.28 -17.25
CA VAL A 219 5.79 11.69 -17.37
C VAL A 219 5.71 10.41 -18.20
N ARG A 220 6.62 10.23 -19.12
CA ARG A 220 6.69 9.06 -20.01
C ARG A 220 8.01 8.30 -19.88
N HIS A 221 9.10 8.98 -19.50
CA HIS A 221 10.36 8.32 -19.16
C HIS A 221 10.26 7.62 -17.79
N TYR A 222 10.78 6.39 -17.73
CA TYR A 222 10.68 5.57 -16.51
C TYR A 222 11.56 6.14 -15.39
N PRO A 223 11.03 6.38 -14.19
CA PRO A 223 11.80 6.99 -13.10
C PRO A 223 12.88 6.06 -12.57
N VAL A 224 13.88 6.63 -11.89
CA VAL A 224 14.98 5.87 -11.28
C VAL A 224 14.67 5.58 -9.81
N PHE A 225 14.84 4.31 -9.41
CA PHE A 225 14.76 3.88 -8.02
C PHE A 225 16.11 3.39 -7.52
N GLY A 226 16.68 4.05 -6.52
CA GLY A 226 18.00 3.73 -5.94
C GLY A 226 18.04 2.41 -5.16
N GLY A 227 16.87 1.88 -4.77
CA GLY A 227 16.78 0.59 -4.09
C GLY A 227 17.43 0.56 -2.70
N PHE A 228 17.72 1.72 -2.10
CA PHE A 228 18.18 1.80 -0.73
C PHE A 228 17.07 1.41 0.25
N ALA A 229 17.45 0.85 1.40
CA ALA A 229 16.50 0.47 2.42
C ALA A 229 15.75 1.68 2.98
N ASP A 230 14.44 1.60 3.03
CA ASP A 230 13.60 2.58 3.71
C ASP A 230 13.63 2.28 5.22
N ASN A 231 14.56 2.90 5.90
CA ASN A 231 14.74 2.75 7.33
C ASN A 231 14.72 4.12 7.99
N TYR A 232 13.66 4.40 8.71
CA TYR A 232 13.59 5.59 9.55
C TYR A 232 14.69 5.51 10.62
N ALA A 233 15.66 6.43 10.58
CA ALA A 233 16.67 6.52 11.61
C ALA A 233 16.07 7.25 12.81
N ASN A 234 15.63 6.54 13.84
CA ASN A 234 15.00 7.06 15.06
C ASN A 234 15.75 8.21 15.75
N THR A 235 17.01 8.42 15.40
CA THR A 235 17.84 9.50 15.97
C THR A 235 17.67 10.85 15.26
N GLY A 236 17.00 10.91 14.13
CA GLY A 236 16.89 12.10 13.27
C GLY A 236 18.22 12.60 12.70
N LYS A 237 19.31 11.81 12.80
CA LYS A 237 20.66 12.19 12.38
C LYS A 237 21.00 11.66 11.00
N VAL A 238 21.49 12.52 10.13
CA VAL A 238 21.93 12.20 8.75
C VAL A 238 22.93 11.03 8.71
N LYS A 239 23.89 11.00 9.65
CA LYS A 239 24.89 9.93 9.69
C LYS A 239 24.29 8.53 9.90
N ASP A 240 23.18 8.45 10.63
CA ASP A 240 22.52 7.17 10.89
C ASP A 240 21.68 6.76 9.66
N ALA A 241 21.10 7.71 8.93
CA ALA A 241 20.46 7.46 7.63
C ALA A 241 21.49 6.90 6.61
N TYR A 242 22.67 7.53 6.49
CA TYR A 242 23.75 7.01 5.66
C TYR A 242 24.21 5.60 6.08
N LYS A 243 24.33 5.35 7.38
CA LYS A 243 24.69 4.03 7.89
C LYS A 243 23.65 2.97 7.47
N ASN A 244 22.37 3.31 7.62
CA ASN A 244 21.26 2.41 7.23
C ASN A 244 21.18 2.20 5.71
N ALA A 245 21.60 3.18 4.91
CA ALA A 245 21.70 3.07 3.46
C ALA A 245 22.94 2.28 2.97
N GLY A 246 23.75 1.76 3.90
CA GLY A 246 24.95 0.99 3.57
C GLY A 246 26.24 1.81 3.48
N GLY A 247 26.23 3.07 3.89
CA GLY A 247 27.36 3.98 3.95
C GLY A 247 27.20 5.27 3.13
N LYS A 248 27.91 6.32 3.52
CA LYS A 248 27.83 7.62 2.85
C LYS A 248 28.29 7.52 1.39
N ASP A 249 29.43 6.91 1.15
CA ASP A 249 30.01 6.79 -0.21
C ASP A 249 29.05 6.12 -1.18
N LYS A 250 28.33 5.06 -0.75
CA LYS A 250 27.37 4.37 -1.61
C LYS A 250 26.23 5.29 -2.08
N VAL A 251 25.73 6.18 -1.22
CA VAL A 251 24.70 7.15 -1.59
C VAL A 251 25.29 8.25 -2.48
N LEU A 252 26.47 8.75 -2.16
CA LEU A 252 27.16 9.76 -2.98
C LEU A 252 27.52 9.22 -4.38
N ASP A 253 27.97 7.98 -4.49
CA ASP A 253 28.27 7.35 -5.78
C ASP A 253 27.00 7.26 -6.63
N TRP A 254 25.89 6.85 -6.05
CA TRP A 254 24.60 6.78 -6.74
C TRP A 254 24.10 8.16 -7.19
N VAL A 255 24.13 9.20 -6.34
CA VAL A 255 23.72 10.56 -6.74
C VAL A 255 24.69 11.14 -7.79
N THR A 256 26.00 10.88 -7.67
CA THR A 256 26.99 11.27 -8.68
C THR A 256 26.69 10.62 -10.04
N GLU A 257 26.36 9.33 -10.02
CA GLU A 257 25.95 8.61 -11.23
C GLU A 257 24.71 9.23 -11.87
N LEU A 258 23.67 9.58 -11.09
CA LEU A 258 22.48 10.27 -11.62
C LEU A 258 22.84 11.57 -12.34
N TYR A 259 23.70 12.39 -11.73
CA TYR A 259 24.11 13.67 -12.33
C TYR A 259 24.89 13.47 -13.62
N ARG A 260 25.78 12.50 -13.69
CA ARG A 260 26.56 12.17 -14.88
C ARG A 260 25.70 11.54 -15.99
N ARG A 261 24.83 10.62 -15.60
CA ARG A 261 23.97 9.88 -16.52
C ARG A 261 22.97 10.80 -17.20
N PHE A 262 22.22 11.57 -16.40
CA PHE A 262 21.15 12.41 -16.91
C PHE A 262 21.58 13.81 -17.29
N ARG A 263 22.76 14.23 -16.90
CA ARG A 263 23.33 15.54 -17.22
C ARG A 263 22.34 16.70 -16.99
N PRO A 264 21.68 16.77 -15.79
CA PRO A 264 20.66 17.77 -15.56
C PRO A 264 21.25 19.18 -15.55
N GLU A 265 20.55 20.13 -16.16
CA GLU A 265 20.89 21.55 -16.04
C GLU A 265 20.56 22.02 -14.62
N VAL A 266 19.41 21.62 -14.11
CA VAL A 266 18.92 21.99 -12.78
C VAL A 266 18.54 20.75 -11.98
N VAL A 267 18.82 20.78 -10.68
CA VAL A 267 18.38 19.79 -9.70
C VAL A 267 17.53 20.45 -8.63
N ILE A 268 16.39 19.86 -8.31
CA ILE A 268 15.57 20.26 -7.16
C ILE A 268 15.46 19.08 -6.19
N THR A 269 15.48 19.37 -4.89
CA THR A 269 15.46 18.32 -3.85
C THR A 269 14.94 18.86 -2.51
N HIS A 270 14.95 18.03 -1.49
CA HIS A 270 14.51 18.27 -0.12
C HIS A 270 15.18 19.45 0.58
N ALA A 271 14.55 19.93 1.65
CA ALA A 271 15.13 20.87 2.59
C ALA A 271 16.31 20.25 3.40
N GLU A 272 17.31 21.06 3.75
CA GLU A 272 18.43 20.62 4.60
C GLU A 272 17.99 20.11 5.98
N ASN A 273 16.88 20.65 6.49
CA ASN A 273 16.27 20.19 7.74
C ASN A 273 15.38 18.95 7.59
N GLY A 274 15.12 18.50 6.35
CA GLY A 274 14.27 17.35 6.01
C GLY A 274 12.80 17.60 6.31
N GLU A 275 12.32 18.81 6.03
CA GLU A 275 10.97 19.34 6.24
C GLU A 275 10.55 19.20 7.72
N TYR A 276 9.94 18.09 8.11
CA TYR A 276 9.58 17.77 9.49
C TYR A 276 10.69 17.03 10.26
N GLY A 277 11.92 17.03 9.73
CA GLY A 277 13.10 16.43 10.38
C GLY A 277 13.44 15.02 9.89
N HIS A 278 12.81 14.54 8.78
CA HIS A 278 13.01 13.19 8.26
C HIS A 278 14.49 12.94 7.89
N PRO A 279 15.14 11.90 8.46
CA PRO A 279 16.58 11.71 8.28
C PRO A 279 16.99 11.33 6.84
N GLN A 280 16.12 10.67 6.06
CA GLN A 280 16.40 10.35 4.66
C GLN A 280 16.24 11.56 3.76
N HIS A 281 15.28 12.47 4.00
CA HIS A 281 15.20 13.76 3.30
C HIS A 281 16.48 14.59 3.52
N LYS A 282 16.92 14.71 4.78
CA LYS A 282 18.20 15.37 5.10
C LYS A 282 19.39 14.73 4.39
N MET A 283 19.40 13.40 4.28
CA MET A 283 20.47 12.66 3.62
C MET A 283 20.48 12.91 2.11
N VAL A 284 19.32 12.97 1.47
CA VAL A 284 19.21 13.26 0.03
C VAL A 284 19.65 14.69 -0.25
N ALA A 285 19.20 15.67 0.56
CA ALA A 285 19.67 17.07 0.45
C ALA A 285 21.19 17.20 0.65
N ASP A 286 21.77 16.58 1.68
CA ASP A 286 23.22 16.56 1.95
C ASP A 286 24.00 15.92 0.77
N ALA A 287 23.51 14.81 0.25
CA ALA A 287 24.12 14.14 -0.89
C ALA A 287 24.03 14.98 -2.18
N ALA A 288 22.89 15.60 -2.44
CA ALA A 288 22.72 16.48 -3.61
C ALA A 288 23.70 17.65 -3.59
N VAL A 289 23.88 18.29 -2.44
CA VAL A 289 24.84 19.40 -2.27
C VAL A 289 26.30 18.93 -2.50
N GLU A 290 26.70 17.81 -1.89
CA GLU A 290 28.06 17.30 -2.04
C GLU A 290 28.33 16.83 -3.48
N CYS A 291 27.33 16.24 -4.14
CA CYS A 291 27.47 15.74 -5.50
C CYS A 291 27.46 16.85 -6.57
N PHE A 292 27.08 18.09 -6.24
CA PHE A 292 27.13 19.22 -7.17
C PHE A 292 28.54 19.46 -7.74
N GLU A 293 29.58 19.39 -6.90
CA GLU A 293 30.98 19.46 -7.32
C GLU A 293 31.56 18.07 -7.65
N ARG A 294 31.10 17.03 -6.92
CA ARG A 294 31.63 15.66 -7.05
C ARG A 294 31.41 15.09 -8.46
N ALA A 295 30.27 15.39 -9.09
CA ALA A 295 29.97 14.90 -10.44
C ALA A 295 30.87 15.50 -11.53
N ALA A 296 31.42 16.68 -11.33
CA ALA A 296 32.39 17.30 -12.22
C ALA A 296 33.82 16.84 -12.02
N ASP A 297 34.14 16.14 -10.91
CA ASP A 297 35.49 15.67 -10.60
C ASP A 297 35.66 14.20 -11.08
N PRO A 298 36.50 13.94 -12.10
CA PRO A 298 36.76 12.58 -12.62
C PRO A 298 37.38 11.65 -11.59
N MET A 299 38.02 12.18 -10.53
CA MET A 299 38.65 11.39 -9.47
C MET A 299 37.65 10.87 -8.43
N LYS A 300 36.39 11.36 -8.47
CA LYS A 300 35.32 10.92 -7.61
C LYS A 300 34.41 9.96 -8.35
N SER A 301 33.92 8.91 -7.65
CA SER A 301 33.05 7.89 -8.22
C SER A 301 33.59 7.41 -9.59
N PRO A 302 34.79 6.81 -9.64
CA PRO A 302 35.48 6.49 -10.90
C PRO A 302 34.69 5.51 -11.77
N ASP A 303 33.90 4.62 -11.18
CA ASP A 303 33.09 3.64 -11.92
C ASP A 303 32.05 4.35 -12.81
N SER A 304 31.34 5.34 -12.26
CA SER A 304 30.37 6.10 -13.06
C SER A 304 31.05 7.01 -14.10
N TYR A 305 32.28 7.49 -13.81
CA TYR A 305 33.05 8.28 -14.77
C TYR A 305 33.45 7.46 -16.01
N GLN A 306 33.78 6.19 -15.85
CA GLN A 306 34.12 5.29 -16.97
C GLN A 306 32.92 5.07 -17.91
N VAL A 307 31.71 5.24 -17.43
CA VAL A 307 30.47 4.97 -18.19
C VAL A 307 29.85 6.25 -18.76
N PHE A 308 29.81 7.33 -17.98
CA PHE A 308 28.96 8.50 -18.31
C PHE A 308 29.74 9.83 -18.52
N ASP A 309 31.06 9.83 -18.35
CA ASP A 309 31.83 11.07 -18.31
C ASP A 309 31.49 11.99 -17.11
N THR A 310 32.14 13.16 -16.99
CA THR A 310 31.82 14.13 -15.93
C THR A 310 30.70 15.05 -16.34
N TRP A 311 29.95 15.57 -15.34
CA TRP A 311 28.93 16.58 -15.58
C TRP A 311 28.93 17.65 -14.50
N GLN A 312 28.78 18.93 -14.89
CA GLN A 312 28.58 20.04 -13.98
C GLN A 312 27.12 20.51 -14.04
N VAL A 313 26.36 20.22 -13.00
CA VAL A 313 25.00 20.76 -12.78
C VAL A 313 25.11 22.29 -12.71
N LYS A 314 24.23 23.03 -13.39
CA LYS A 314 24.31 24.50 -13.41
C LYS A 314 23.62 25.13 -12.20
N LYS A 315 22.51 24.56 -11.72
CA LYS A 315 21.78 25.08 -10.56
C LYS A 315 21.27 23.94 -9.68
N LEU A 316 21.41 24.12 -8.36
CA LEU A 316 20.83 23.24 -7.35
C LEU A 316 19.93 24.05 -6.44
N TYR A 317 18.67 23.66 -6.37
CA TYR A 317 17.71 24.22 -5.44
C TYR A 317 17.36 23.22 -4.35
N LEU A 318 17.26 23.73 -3.13
CA LEU A 318 16.70 22.99 -1.99
C LEU A 318 15.38 23.61 -1.58
N HIS A 319 14.45 22.75 -1.25
CA HIS A 319 13.14 23.13 -0.73
C HIS A 319 13.31 24.02 0.51
N GLN A 320 12.67 25.18 0.53
CA GLN A 320 12.70 26.16 1.64
C GLN A 320 14.12 26.52 2.15
N TYR A 321 15.11 26.57 1.30
CA TYR A 321 16.47 26.94 1.67
C TYR A 321 16.67 28.48 1.72
N GLY A 322 17.44 28.95 2.70
CA GLY A 322 17.79 30.37 2.87
C GLY A 322 16.67 31.20 3.46
N GLU A 323 16.83 32.54 3.37
CA GLU A 323 15.81 33.49 3.85
C GLU A 323 14.67 33.59 2.82
N GLU A 324 13.42 33.75 3.27
CA GLU A 324 12.22 33.79 2.43
C GLU A 324 12.33 34.83 1.28
N ALA A 325 12.96 35.97 1.54
CA ALA A 325 13.15 37.02 0.52
C ALA A 325 14.15 36.62 -0.59
N GLU A 326 14.95 35.59 -0.38
CA GLU A 326 15.95 35.09 -1.33
C GLU A 326 15.46 33.86 -2.11
N GLN A 327 14.30 33.34 -1.75
CA GLN A 327 13.75 32.12 -2.37
C GLN A 327 13.14 32.42 -3.76
N THR A 328 13.26 31.45 -4.63
CA THR A 328 12.52 31.34 -5.87
C THR A 328 11.13 30.79 -5.54
N VAL A 329 10.08 31.54 -5.91
CA VAL A 329 8.69 31.19 -5.62
C VAL A 329 7.97 30.90 -6.94
N LEU A 330 7.51 29.69 -7.10
CA LEU A 330 6.87 29.19 -8.31
C LEU A 330 5.33 29.35 -8.23
N ASP A 331 4.70 29.68 -9.34
CA ASP A 331 3.23 29.79 -9.41
C ASP A 331 2.64 28.48 -9.96
N TRP A 332 2.23 27.60 -9.05
CA TRP A 332 1.57 26.33 -9.40
C TRP A 332 0.06 26.46 -9.64
N ASP A 333 -0.52 27.65 -9.49
CA ASP A 333 -1.95 27.89 -9.66
C ASP A 333 -2.33 28.39 -11.05
N GLN A 334 -1.37 28.54 -11.97
CA GLN A 334 -1.65 28.85 -13.36
C GLN A 334 -2.34 27.67 -14.07
N PRO A 335 -3.42 27.94 -14.83
CA PRO A 335 -4.09 26.92 -15.63
C PRO A 335 -3.17 26.36 -16.71
N LEU A 336 -3.02 25.04 -16.76
CA LEU A 336 -2.19 24.32 -17.73
C LEU A 336 -3.06 23.87 -18.91
N LYS A 337 -2.65 24.16 -20.12
CA LYS A 337 -3.35 23.79 -21.38
C LYS A 337 -3.27 22.28 -21.60
N ALA A 338 -2.13 21.68 -21.26
CA ALA A 338 -1.92 20.25 -21.37
C ALA A 338 -2.85 19.41 -20.48
N PHE A 339 -3.48 20.05 -19.48
CA PHE A 339 -4.37 19.40 -18.52
C PHE A 339 -5.77 20.02 -18.47
N ASP A 340 -6.28 20.52 -19.60
CA ASP A 340 -7.63 21.10 -19.74
C ASP A 340 -7.93 22.22 -18.74
N GLY A 341 -6.92 23.03 -18.40
CA GLY A 341 -7.02 24.18 -17.50
C GLY A 341 -6.89 23.84 -16.01
N ARG A 342 -6.60 22.58 -15.65
CA ARG A 342 -6.17 22.24 -14.28
C ARG A 342 -4.81 22.85 -14.00
N THR A 343 -4.57 23.21 -12.74
CA THR A 343 -3.31 23.83 -12.30
C THR A 343 -2.25 22.78 -11.93
N GLY A 344 -0.99 23.19 -11.83
CA GLY A 344 0.08 22.32 -11.35
C GLY A 344 -0.20 21.77 -9.95
N ALA A 345 -0.71 22.59 -9.05
CA ALA A 345 -1.13 22.19 -7.71
C ALA A 345 -2.26 21.15 -7.75
N GLN A 346 -3.28 21.34 -8.59
CA GLN A 346 -4.36 20.37 -8.76
C GLN A 346 -3.85 19.05 -9.32
N MET A 347 -2.94 19.05 -10.28
CA MET A 347 -2.35 17.85 -10.84
C MET A 347 -1.54 17.08 -9.81
N ALA A 348 -0.75 17.76 -8.98
CA ALA A 348 -0.04 17.14 -7.87
C ALA A 348 -1.01 16.49 -6.85
N ALA A 349 -2.11 17.18 -6.52
CA ALA A 349 -3.12 16.65 -5.60
C ALA A 349 -3.87 15.44 -6.18
N GLU A 350 -4.18 15.44 -7.48
CA GLU A 350 -4.78 14.29 -8.17
C GLU A 350 -3.83 13.10 -8.23
N ALA A 351 -2.55 13.33 -8.53
CA ALA A 351 -1.52 12.30 -8.53
C ALA A 351 -1.31 11.71 -7.13
N PHE A 352 -1.35 12.55 -6.07
CA PHE A 352 -1.23 12.08 -4.69
C PHE A 352 -2.38 11.13 -4.28
N LYS A 353 -3.58 11.31 -4.81
CA LYS A 353 -4.70 10.36 -4.57
C LYS A 353 -4.40 8.95 -5.09
N LEU A 354 -3.50 8.80 -6.07
CA LEU A 354 -3.05 7.51 -6.59
C LEU A 354 -2.04 6.81 -5.66
N HIS A 355 -1.52 7.53 -4.66
CA HIS A 355 -0.73 6.96 -3.56
C HIS A 355 -1.67 6.47 -2.44
N ALA A 356 -2.46 5.44 -2.75
CA ALA A 356 -3.52 4.93 -1.89
C ALA A 356 -3.01 4.51 -0.50
N SER A 357 -1.79 3.95 -0.42
CA SER A 357 -1.16 3.57 0.85
C SER A 357 -0.73 4.76 1.72
N GLN A 358 -0.74 5.98 1.18
CA GLN A 358 -0.34 7.20 1.88
C GLN A 358 -1.53 8.10 2.25
N GLN A 359 -2.74 7.74 1.81
CA GLN A 359 -3.96 8.46 2.19
C GLN A 359 -4.24 8.28 3.68
N GLY A 360 -4.53 9.37 4.39
CA GLY A 360 -4.73 9.37 5.84
C GLY A 360 -3.45 9.22 6.67
N MET A 361 -2.28 9.08 6.03
CA MET A 361 -1.00 9.10 6.73
C MET A 361 -0.62 10.53 7.12
N GLY A 362 0.15 10.68 8.18
CA GLY A 362 0.56 11.99 8.67
C GLY A 362 1.63 11.90 9.75
N SER A 363 2.08 13.05 10.23
CA SER A 363 3.08 13.16 11.28
C SER A 363 2.71 14.21 12.32
N LYS A 364 3.27 14.08 13.51
CA LYS A 364 3.11 15.08 14.56
C LYS A 364 4.07 16.25 14.33
N ILE A 365 3.54 17.35 13.81
CA ILE A 365 4.32 18.55 13.48
C ILE A 365 3.95 19.67 14.44
N LYS A 366 4.94 20.18 15.20
CA LYS A 366 4.75 21.22 16.25
C LYS A 366 3.66 20.85 17.27
N GLY A 367 3.57 19.54 17.61
CA GLY A 367 2.61 19.06 18.61
C GLY A 367 1.19 18.82 18.11
N LYS A 368 0.90 19.04 16.82
CA LYS A 368 -0.39 18.74 16.18
C LYS A 368 -0.21 17.67 15.11
N PHE A 369 -1.15 16.74 15.02
CA PHE A 369 -1.18 15.81 13.90
C PHE A 369 -1.50 16.57 12.63
N VAL A 370 -0.73 16.32 11.58
CA VAL A 370 -0.91 16.84 10.24
C VAL A 370 -0.95 15.68 9.29
N GLU A 371 -2.08 15.55 8.62
CA GLU A 371 -2.24 14.58 7.53
C GLU A 371 -1.35 14.99 6.35
N PHE A 372 -0.68 14.02 5.74
CA PHE A 372 0.08 14.25 4.52
C PHE A 372 -0.88 14.39 3.36
N THR A 373 -1.08 15.62 2.92
CA THR A 373 -1.77 15.96 1.68
C THR A 373 -1.01 17.08 0.98
N VAL A 374 -1.19 17.21 -0.32
CA VAL A 374 -0.58 18.28 -1.09
C VAL A 374 -1.01 19.65 -0.55
N GLU A 375 -2.25 19.79 -0.09
CA GLU A 375 -2.81 21.05 0.43
C GLU A 375 -2.33 21.36 1.86
N GLU A 376 -2.37 20.43 2.80
CA GLU A 376 -2.01 20.67 4.21
C GLU A 376 -0.50 20.64 4.42
N THR A 377 0.17 19.63 3.90
CA THR A 377 1.62 19.45 4.05
C THR A 377 2.38 20.31 3.07
N GLY A 378 2.05 20.23 1.79
CA GLY A 378 2.75 20.95 0.73
C GLY A 378 2.43 22.46 0.73
N ALA A 379 1.17 22.87 0.57
CA ALA A 379 0.85 24.28 0.41
C ALA A 379 0.91 25.07 1.72
N LYS A 380 0.45 24.49 2.86
CA LYS A 380 0.29 25.28 4.11
C LYS A 380 1.46 25.16 5.07
N MET A 381 2.11 23.98 5.18
CA MET A 381 3.13 23.76 6.21
C MET A 381 4.56 23.84 5.68
N TYR A 382 4.78 23.29 4.52
CA TYR A 382 6.07 23.26 3.83
C TYR A 382 5.85 23.73 2.39
N PRO A 383 5.65 25.07 2.18
CA PRO A 383 5.28 25.58 0.88
C PRO A 383 6.09 25.01 -0.26
N TYR A 384 5.48 24.11 -1.03
CA TYR A 384 6.09 23.33 -2.12
C TYR A 384 6.49 24.15 -3.33
N ASP A 385 6.16 25.43 -3.31
CA ASP A 385 6.47 26.45 -4.31
C ASP A 385 7.68 27.31 -3.92
N HIS A 386 8.27 27.13 -2.74
CA HIS A 386 9.38 27.91 -2.21
C HIS A 386 10.69 27.13 -2.24
N PHE A 387 11.64 27.57 -3.07
CA PHE A 387 12.95 26.94 -3.21
C PHE A 387 14.08 27.97 -3.11
N GLY A 388 15.13 27.63 -2.37
CA GLY A 388 16.34 28.44 -2.34
C GLY A 388 17.43 27.93 -3.29
N LEU A 389 18.04 28.81 -4.03
CA LEU A 389 19.19 28.51 -4.89
C LEU A 389 20.41 28.23 -3.99
N ARG A 390 20.76 26.95 -3.84
CA ARG A 390 21.86 26.48 -2.95
C ARG A 390 23.23 26.58 -3.60
N SER A 391 23.30 26.28 -4.89
CA SER A 391 24.52 26.32 -5.68
C SER A 391 24.23 26.71 -7.12
N THR A 392 25.11 27.50 -7.73
CA THR A 392 24.94 27.94 -9.12
C THR A 392 26.28 28.15 -9.82
N MET A 393 26.30 27.83 -11.12
CA MET A 393 27.39 28.12 -12.06
C MET A 393 27.06 29.26 -13.00
N VAL A 394 25.78 29.71 -13.01
CA VAL A 394 25.27 30.73 -13.98
C VAL A 394 24.87 32.06 -13.32
N GLY A 395 25.15 32.21 -12.03
CA GLY A 395 24.83 33.42 -11.25
C GLY A 395 23.50 33.28 -10.47
N PRO A 396 23.23 34.27 -9.58
CA PRO A 396 21.99 34.26 -8.80
C PRO A 396 20.79 34.63 -9.66
N ASP A 397 19.61 34.10 -9.30
CA ASP A 397 18.36 34.46 -9.96
C ASP A 397 17.95 35.89 -9.65
N GLU A 398 17.40 36.58 -10.65
CA GLU A 398 16.90 37.93 -10.56
C GLU A 398 15.38 37.98 -10.41
N ALA A 399 14.65 37.24 -11.28
CA ALA A 399 13.19 37.16 -11.28
C ALA A 399 12.66 36.22 -10.19
N LYS A 400 13.41 35.14 -9.87
CA LYS A 400 13.12 34.17 -8.82
C LYS A 400 11.73 33.52 -8.92
N ASN A 401 11.33 33.20 -10.14
CA ASN A 401 10.02 32.59 -10.43
C ASN A 401 10.09 31.44 -11.45
N ASP A 402 11.31 31.03 -11.80
CA ASP A 402 11.57 29.92 -12.74
C ASP A 402 12.89 29.23 -12.39
N PHE A 403 12.89 27.90 -12.31
CA PHE A 403 14.12 27.12 -12.09
C PHE A 403 15.13 27.28 -13.25
N LEU A 404 14.64 27.52 -14.45
CA LEU A 404 15.47 27.59 -15.66
C LEU A 404 15.98 29.01 -15.95
N GLU A 405 15.77 29.99 -15.06
CA GLU A 405 16.35 31.31 -15.18
C GLU A 405 17.87 31.25 -15.37
N HIS A 406 18.44 31.98 -16.33
CA HIS A 406 19.84 31.98 -16.74
C HIS A 406 20.36 30.65 -17.35
N ILE A 407 19.50 29.69 -17.64
CA ILE A 407 19.90 28.49 -18.41
C ILE A 407 19.75 28.86 -19.90
N ASP A 408 20.82 28.64 -20.69
CA ASP A 408 20.78 28.90 -22.12
C ASP A 408 19.75 27.96 -22.79
N ALA A 409 18.89 28.54 -23.61
CA ALA A 409 17.89 27.80 -24.37
C ALA A 409 18.51 26.73 -25.29
N ALA A 410 19.77 26.90 -25.72
CA ALA A 410 20.48 25.90 -26.49
C ALA A 410 20.88 24.62 -25.67
N ASP A 411 20.93 24.73 -24.34
CA ASP A 411 21.24 23.63 -23.45
C ASP A 411 20.00 22.82 -23.04
N LEU A 412 18.81 23.42 -23.29
CA LEU A 412 17.54 22.76 -22.92
C LEU A 412 17.08 21.85 -24.05
N THR A 413 16.47 20.73 -23.63
CA THR A 413 15.80 19.83 -24.55
C THR A 413 14.50 20.47 -25.04
N HIS A 414 14.18 20.24 -26.29
CA HIS A 414 12.86 20.55 -26.82
C HIS A 414 12.15 19.20 -27.01
N ALA A 415 11.05 18.98 -26.34
CA ALA A 415 10.20 17.84 -26.63
C ALA A 415 9.75 17.98 -28.11
N GLU A 416 10.30 17.16 -28.99
CA GLU A 416 9.72 17.01 -30.33
C GLU A 416 8.29 16.50 -30.11
N LYS A 417 7.30 17.25 -30.63
CA LYS A 417 5.93 16.74 -30.73
C LYS A 417 6.02 15.41 -31.47
N ALA A 418 5.59 14.34 -30.82
CA ALA A 418 5.53 13.01 -31.43
C ALA A 418 4.94 13.15 -32.83
N PRO A 419 5.64 12.71 -33.91
CA PRO A 419 5.10 12.74 -35.25
C PRO A 419 3.89 11.81 -35.29
N ALA A 420 2.78 12.29 -35.83
CA ALA A 420 1.71 11.41 -36.24
C ALA A 420 2.27 10.40 -37.25
N GLU A 421 2.14 9.11 -36.93
CA GLU A 421 2.68 7.99 -37.70
C GLU A 421 2.29 8.06 -39.17
N THR A 422 3.27 8.22 -40.03
CA THR A 422 3.18 7.81 -41.43
C THR A 422 4.15 6.65 -41.63
N LYS A 423 3.57 5.47 -41.84
CA LYS A 423 4.31 4.26 -42.25
C LYS A 423 4.86 4.47 -43.65
N GLU A 424 6.14 4.34 -43.85
CA GLU A 424 6.74 3.91 -45.12
C GLU A 424 7.79 2.81 -44.82
N GLU A 425 7.56 1.69 -45.51
CA GLU A 425 8.45 0.53 -45.55
C GLU A 425 9.61 0.78 -46.52
N GLU A 426 10.85 0.46 -46.13
CA GLU A 426 11.89 0.06 -47.09
C GLU A 426 12.85 -1.00 -46.50
N PRO A 427 13.56 -1.77 -47.34
CA PRO A 427 13.86 -3.18 -47.07
C PRO A 427 15.30 -3.44 -46.62
N ALA A 428 15.45 -4.64 -46.04
CA ALA A 428 16.68 -5.22 -45.50
C ALA A 428 17.91 -5.22 -46.46
N GLN A 429 19.07 -4.96 -45.89
CA GLN A 429 20.37 -5.43 -46.42
C GLN A 429 21.12 -6.26 -45.38
N ASP A 430 21.55 -7.40 -45.89
CA ASP A 430 22.30 -8.47 -45.31
C ASP A 430 23.81 -8.08 -45.23
N GLU A 431 24.42 -8.11 -44.05
CA GLU A 431 25.87 -8.24 -43.92
C GLU A 431 26.27 -9.08 -42.72
N THR A 432 26.96 -10.14 -43.06
CA THR A 432 27.65 -11.11 -42.20
C THR A 432 28.93 -10.52 -41.66
N GLU A 433 29.26 -10.66 -40.39
CA GLU A 433 30.61 -10.72 -39.91
C GLU A 433 30.81 -11.48 -38.58
N GLU A 434 31.88 -12.17 -38.54
CA GLU A 434 32.55 -13.17 -37.78
C GLU A 434 32.71 -12.92 -36.27
N GLU A 435 32.63 -14.03 -35.51
CA GLU A 435 33.05 -14.15 -34.10
C GLU A 435 34.57 -14.14 -33.92
N PRO A 436 35.09 -13.75 -32.73
CA PRO A 436 36.24 -14.42 -32.16
C PRO A 436 36.09 -14.92 -30.72
N ASP A 437 36.56 -16.07 -30.54
CA ASP A 437 37.10 -16.89 -29.45
C ASP A 437 36.99 -16.49 -28.00
N GLU A 438 36.57 -17.49 -27.20
CA GLU A 438 36.52 -17.62 -25.75
C GLU A 438 37.91 -17.60 -25.08
N GLU A 439 38.05 -16.88 -23.96
CA GLU A 439 39.10 -17.16 -22.95
C GLU A 439 38.46 -17.45 -21.58
N GLU A 440 38.83 -18.59 -21.03
CA GLU A 440 38.46 -19.12 -19.71
C GLU A 440 39.11 -18.30 -18.57
N ILE A 441 38.35 -18.03 -17.50
CA ILE A 441 38.85 -17.54 -16.20
C ILE A 441 38.40 -18.47 -15.08
N PRO A 442 39.33 -18.85 -14.15
CA PRO A 442 39.14 -19.98 -13.22
C PRO A 442 38.36 -19.63 -11.95
N GLU A 443 37.70 -20.65 -11.39
CA GLU A 443 36.97 -20.67 -10.15
C GLU A 443 37.85 -20.53 -8.91
N GLU A 444 37.40 -19.74 -7.91
CA GLU A 444 37.90 -19.78 -6.53
C GLU A 444 36.84 -20.30 -5.54
N PRO A 445 37.22 -20.91 -4.42
CA PRO A 445 36.41 -21.87 -3.68
C PRO A 445 35.57 -21.25 -2.57
N GLU A 446 34.44 -21.91 -2.32
CA GLU A 446 33.51 -21.65 -1.22
C GLU A 446 34.12 -21.91 0.18
N THR A 447 33.93 -20.99 1.12
CA THR A 447 34.15 -21.22 2.55
C THR A 447 32.85 -21.25 3.29
N ASP A 448 32.64 -22.37 3.98
CA ASP A 448 31.56 -22.74 4.86
C ASP A 448 31.74 -22.02 6.22
N GLU A 449 30.79 -21.20 6.67
CA GLU A 449 30.76 -20.65 8.03
C GLU A 449 29.43 -21.01 8.73
N THR A 450 29.59 -21.75 9.79
CA THR A 450 28.55 -22.17 10.72
C THR A 450 28.20 -21.04 11.70
N GLU A 451 26.92 -20.69 11.81
CA GLU A 451 26.41 -19.73 12.81
C GLU A 451 26.11 -20.45 14.14
N GLU A 452 26.73 -19.97 15.20
CA GLU A 452 26.36 -20.26 16.59
C GLU A 452 25.36 -19.22 17.12
N ASP A 453 24.25 -19.71 17.61
CA ASP A 453 23.21 -18.95 18.32
C ASP A 453 23.66 -18.56 19.71
N THR A 454 23.66 -17.26 20.03
CA THR A 454 23.74 -16.77 21.40
C THR A 454 22.58 -15.85 21.74
N ASP A 455 21.71 -16.33 22.62
CA ASP A 455 20.64 -15.58 23.26
C ASP A 455 21.21 -14.45 24.14
N VAL A 456 20.77 -13.23 23.90
CA VAL A 456 21.00 -12.08 24.79
C VAL A 456 19.66 -11.56 25.29
N GLU A 457 19.41 -11.75 26.57
CA GLU A 457 18.34 -11.08 27.32
C GLU A 457 18.65 -9.58 27.47
N VAL A 458 17.72 -8.72 27.10
CA VAL A 458 17.78 -7.26 27.33
C VAL A 458 16.68 -6.87 28.31
N GLU A 459 17.07 -6.33 29.45
CA GLU A 459 16.18 -5.70 30.42
C GLU A 459 15.69 -4.32 29.93
N PRO A 460 14.49 -3.86 30.34
CA PRO A 460 13.89 -2.62 29.84
C PRO A 460 14.32 -1.39 30.62
N GLU A 461 14.71 -0.34 29.90
CA GLU A 461 14.92 1.01 30.44
C GLU A 461 13.60 1.76 30.64
N THR A 462 13.53 2.55 31.70
CA THR A 462 12.38 3.33 32.15
C THR A 462 12.42 4.75 31.59
N GLU A 463 11.31 5.22 30.98
CA GLU A 463 11.11 6.64 30.61
C GLU A 463 10.10 7.34 31.54
N GLU A 464 10.41 8.59 31.87
CA GLU A 464 9.58 9.49 32.67
C GLU A 464 8.51 10.17 31.78
N THR A 465 7.29 10.32 32.34
CA THR A 465 6.14 10.93 31.65
C THR A 465 5.91 12.37 32.10
N GLU A 466 5.72 13.31 31.17
CA GLU A 466 5.16 14.63 31.38
C GLU A 466 3.66 14.65 31.09
N GLU A 467 2.87 15.41 31.89
CA GLU A 467 1.41 15.53 31.80
C GLU A 467 0.97 16.50 30.68
N PRO A 468 -0.19 16.31 30.04
CA PRO A 468 -0.70 17.21 29.00
C PRO A 468 -1.68 18.27 29.54
N GLU A 469 -1.57 19.48 28.99
CA GLU A 469 -2.51 20.60 29.14
C GLU A 469 -3.79 20.42 28.31
N GLN A 470 -4.89 21.00 28.79
CA GLN A 470 -6.26 20.88 28.31
C GLN A 470 -6.47 21.52 26.90
N ALA A 471 -7.25 20.88 26.06
CA ALA A 471 -7.66 21.35 24.73
C ALA A 471 -9.08 21.96 24.75
N GLU A 472 -9.25 23.06 24.02
CA GLU A 472 -10.53 23.76 23.77
C GLU A 472 -11.37 23.04 22.70
N GLU A 473 -12.69 23.11 22.86
CA GLU A 473 -13.71 22.52 21.98
C GLU A 473 -13.68 23.09 20.57
N ALA A 474 -13.73 22.22 19.55
CA ALA A 474 -13.91 22.56 18.15
C ALA A 474 -15.23 22.01 17.60
N GLU A 475 -15.90 22.82 16.83
CA GLU A 475 -17.24 22.64 16.25
C GLU A 475 -17.34 21.38 15.37
N THR A 476 -18.47 20.71 15.46
CA THR A 476 -18.81 19.47 14.76
C THR A 476 -19.08 19.71 13.28
N GLU A 477 -18.23 19.21 12.41
CA GLU A 477 -18.54 18.98 10.99
C GLU A 477 -19.34 17.67 10.79
N LYS A 478 -20.28 17.72 9.84
CA LYS A 478 -21.21 16.63 9.52
C LYS A 478 -20.47 15.36 9.04
N PRO A 479 -21.00 14.16 9.35
CA PRO A 479 -20.34 12.91 8.96
C PRO A 479 -20.30 12.77 7.43
N TYR A 480 -19.14 12.38 6.95
CA TYR A 480 -18.88 11.99 5.56
C TYR A 480 -19.68 10.72 5.24
N THR A 481 -20.75 10.88 4.47
CA THR A 481 -21.42 9.76 3.83
C THR A 481 -20.67 9.37 2.56
N GLY A 482 -19.49 8.79 2.73
CA GLY A 482 -18.86 8.01 1.67
C GLY A 482 -19.71 6.77 1.48
N THR A 483 -20.30 6.62 0.29
CA THR A 483 -20.82 5.33 -0.16
C THR A 483 -19.72 4.31 0.07
N ALA A 484 -19.94 3.38 1.02
CA ALA A 484 -19.12 2.19 1.11
C ALA A 484 -18.98 1.67 -0.32
N GLN A 485 -17.77 1.66 -0.87
CA GLN A 485 -17.49 0.90 -2.06
C GLN A 485 -17.92 -0.50 -1.68
N ALA A 486 -19.03 -0.96 -2.23
CA ALA A 486 -19.46 -2.34 -2.07
C ALA A 486 -18.18 -3.14 -2.34
N PHE A 487 -17.71 -3.89 -1.34
CA PHE A 487 -16.61 -4.80 -1.53
C PHE A 487 -16.88 -5.45 -2.87
N ALA A 488 -15.97 -5.29 -3.85
CA ALA A 488 -16.10 -5.97 -5.11
C ALA A 488 -16.39 -7.40 -4.71
N GLU A 489 -17.62 -7.85 -4.93
CA GLU A 489 -18.04 -9.18 -4.57
C GLU A 489 -17.03 -10.06 -5.27
N VAL A 490 -16.04 -10.53 -4.51
CA VAL A 490 -15.21 -11.61 -4.98
C VAL A 490 -16.21 -12.71 -5.17
N THR A 491 -16.68 -12.88 -6.39
CA THR A 491 -17.55 -13.97 -6.79
C THR A 491 -16.73 -15.24 -6.62
N ALA A 492 -16.63 -15.67 -5.35
CA ALA A 492 -16.19 -17.01 -5.09
C ALA A 492 -17.19 -17.92 -5.78
N PRO A 493 -16.77 -18.98 -6.45
CA PRO A 493 -17.68 -19.92 -7.12
C PRO A 493 -18.84 -20.39 -6.23
N GLU A 494 -18.59 -20.41 -4.92
CA GLU A 494 -19.55 -20.79 -3.89
C GLU A 494 -20.65 -19.76 -3.64
N TRP A 495 -20.41 -18.46 -3.90
CA TRP A 495 -21.44 -17.42 -3.80
C TRP A 495 -22.36 -17.37 -5.03
N ALA A 496 -21.96 -17.94 -6.15
CA ALA A 496 -22.72 -17.86 -7.42
C ALA A 496 -24.14 -18.44 -7.32
N ASN A 497 -24.44 -19.21 -6.27
CA ASN A 497 -25.73 -19.86 -6.06
C ASN A 497 -26.43 -19.39 -4.76
N VAL A 498 -25.93 -18.38 -4.07
CA VAL A 498 -26.52 -17.86 -2.82
C VAL A 498 -27.21 -16.54 -3.15
N GLU A 499 -28.54 -16.54 -3.17
CA GLU A 499 -29.34 -15.33 -3.34
C GLU A 499 -29.51 -14.62 -1.99
N LEU A 500 -28.97 -13.42 -1.87
CA LEU A 500 -29.15 -12.55 -0.71
C LEU A 500 -30.27 -11.56 -0.98
N ASN A 501 -31.04 -11.26 0.04
CA ASN A 501 -32.05 -10.21 -0.02
C ASN A 501 -31.43 -8.81 -0.05
N SER A 502 -32.25 -7.76 -0.17
CA SER A 502 -31.78 -6.36 -0.26
C SER A 502 -30.99 -5.87 0.96
N ARG A 503 -31.07 -6.56 2.10
CA ARG A 503 -30.31 -6.28 3.33
C ARG A 503 -29.00 -7.09 3.42
N GLY A 504 -28.76 -8.00 2.46
CA GLY A 504 -27.54 -8.82 2.39
C GLY A 504 -27.58 -10.10 3.23
N PHE A 505 -28.77 -10.62 3.55
CA PHE A 505 -29.01 -11.86 4.30
C PHE A 505 -29.85 -12.85 3.49
N LEU A 506 -30.02 -14.08 3.99
CA LEU A 506 -30.95 -15.05 3.41
C LEU A 506 -32.38 -14.74 3.81
N ASP A 507 -33.35 -15.09 2.97
CA ASP A 507 -34.76 -15.04 3.36
C ASP A 507 -35.14 -16.24 4.26
N GLU A 508 -34.49 -17.39 4.09
CA GLU A 508 -34.69 -18.60 4.91
C GLU A 508 -33.45 -19.51 4.94
N GLY A 509 -33.34 -20.34 5.96
CA GLY A 509 -32.24 -21.31 6.11
C GLY A 509 -30.92 -20.70 6.54
N GLU A 510 -29.85 -21.41 6.36
CA GLU A 510 -28.48 -20.96 6.61
C GLU A 510 -27.52 -21.58 5.61
N TYR A 511 -26.45 -20.84 5.28
CA TYR A 511 -25.38 -21.28 4.39
C TYR A 511 -24.06 -21.25 5.12
N VAL A 512 -23.28 -22.33 5.02
CA VAL A 512 -21.94 -22.47 5.59
C VAL A 512 -20.96 -22.90 4.53
N TYR A 513 -19.85 -22.19 4.42
CA TYR A 513 -18.71 -22.56 3.59
C TYR A 513 -17.42 -22.41 4.37
N ALA A 514 -16.52 -23.36 4.25
CA ALA A 514 -15.20 -23.28 4.83
C ALA A 514 -14.18 -23.96 3.95
N ASP A 515 -13.16 -23.21 3.57
CA ASP A 515 -12.01 -23.61 2.77
C ASP A 515 -10.73 -23.31 3.55
N ASP A 516 -10.27 -24.27 4.34
CA ASP A 516 -9.04 -24.16 5.13
C ASP A 516 -7.80 -23.99 4.26
N GLU A 517 -7.77 -24.59 3.07
CA GLU A 517 -6.62 -24.51 2.18
C GLU A 517 -6.41 -23.06 1.70
N ASN A 518 -7.49 -22.42 1.26
CA ASN A 518 -7.47 -21.04 0.79
C ASN A 518 -7.75 -20.02 1.90
N GLY A 519 -8.13 -20.48 3.10
CA GLY A 519 -8.36 -19.65 4.27
C GLY A 519 -9.59 -18.77 4.14
N ARG A 520 -10.66 -19.28 3.54
CA ARG A 520 -11.92 -18.56 3.35
C ARG A 520 -13.06 -19.27 4.06
N TYR A 521 -13.82 -18.49 4.84
CA TYR A 521 -14.93 -19.02 5.63
C TYR A 521 -16.13 -18.08 5.52
N ILE A 522 -17.31 -18.63 5.31
CA ILE A 522 -18.54 -17.86 5.11
C ILE A 522 -19.67 -18.53 5.89
N TYR A 523 -20.43 -17.71 6.58
CA TYR A 523 -21.71 -18.07 7.16
C TYR A 523 -22.73 -16.99 6.84
N VAL A 524 -23.95 -17.36 6.49
CA VAL A 524 -25.07 -16.44 6.36
C VAL A 524 -26.37 -17.10 6.72
N ASN A 525 -27.24 -16.38 7.42
CA ASN A 525 -28.64 -16.73 7.71
C ASN A 525 -29.52 -15.48 7.51
N GLN A 526 -30.66 -15.38 8.22
CA GLN A 526 -31.62 -14.28 8.07
C GLN A 526 -31.17 -12.98 8.72
N THR A 527 -30.26 -13.02 9.69
CA THR A 527 -29.90 -11.86 10.53
C THR A 527 -28.41 -11.62 10.65
N ILE A 528 -27.58 -12.60 10.27
CA ILE A 528 -26.14 -12.46 10.35
C ILE A 528 -25.45 -12.98 9.10
N ARG A 529 -24.41 -12.28 8.69
CA ARG A 529 -23.46 -12.69 7.67
C ARG A 529 -22.04 -12.54 8.18
N VAL A 530 -21.24 -13.58 8.06
CA VAL A 530 -19.82 -13.62 8.44
C VAL A 530 -18.99 -14.01 7.22
N VAL A 531 -17.97 -13.22 6.90
CA VAL A 531 -16.99 -13.54 5.85
C VAL A 531 -15.60 -13.38 6.43
N ILE A 532 -14.81 -14.44 6.39
CA ILE A 532 -13.45 -14.44 6.93
C ILE A 532 -12.46 -14.78 5.83
N ASN A 533 -11.44 -13.95 5.68
CA ASN A 533 -10.33 -14.20 4.77
C ASN A 533 -9.04 -14.32 5.58
N ARG A 534 -8.30 -15.40 5.38
CA ARG A 534 -6.93 -15.55 5.88
C ARG A 534 -5.96 -15.06 4.82
N THR A 535 -5.20 -14.03 5.16
CA THR A 535 -4.13 -13.49 4.29
C THR A 535 -2.75 -13.79 4.88
N ILE A 536 -1.72 -13.74 4.06
CA ILE A 536 -0.34 -13.70 4.52
C ILE A 536 0.13 -12.28 4.29
N GLU A 537 0.45 -11.60 5.37
CA GLU A 537 0.95 -10.23 5.33
C GLU A 537 2.47 -10.23 5.48
N GLU A 538 3.15 -9.46 4.66
CA GLU A 538 4.62 -9.38 4.60
C GLU A 538 5.09 -7.92 4.54
N PRO A 539 4.72 -7.06 5.50
CA PRO A 539 5.20 -5.67 5.54
C PRO A 539 6.73 -5.62 5.74
N ASP A 540 7.27 -6.62 6.39
CA ASP A 540 8.70 -6.93 6.47
C ASP A 540 8.92 -8.37 6.00
N PRO A 541 9.69 -8.60 4.92
CA PRO A 541 9.95 -9.97 4.41
C PRO A 541 10.58 -10.93 5.43
N LYS A 542 11.21 -10.42 6.48
CA LYS A 542 11.78 -11.23 7.57
C LYS A 542 10.72 -11.63 8.62
N HIS A 543 9.57 -10.97 8.59
CA HIS A 543 8.51 -11.13 9.58
C HIS A 543 7.14 -11.35 8.95
N PRO A 544 6.97 -12.37 8.07
CA PRO A 544 5.67 -12.70 7.53
C PRO A 544 4.75 -13.19 8.64
N PHE A 545 3.44 -12.95 8.49
CA PHE A 545 2.46 -13.47 9.42
C PHE A 545 1.11 -13.76 8.74
N TYR A 546 0.39 -14.74 9.30
CA TYR A 546 -0.99 -15.00 8.90
C TYR A 546 -1.92 -14.01 9.60
N CYS A 547 -2.85 -13.43 8.83
CA CYS A 547 -3.86 -12.51 9.30
C CYS A 547 -5.24 -13.04 8.95
N PHE A 548 -6.15 -13.07 9.91
CA PHE A 548 -7.55 -13.42 9.74
C PHE A 548 -8.38 -12.15 9.82
N LYS A 549 -9.05 -11.80 8.73
CA LYS A 549 -9.87 -10.61 8.56
C LYS A 549 -11.31 -11.06 8.47
N ALA A 550 -12.09 -10.82 9.53
CA ALA A 550 -13.48 -11.20 9.61
C ALA A 550 -14.36 -9.96 9.49
N HIS A 551 -15.25 -9.96 8.50
CA HIS A 551 -16.34 -9.02 8.36
C HIS A 551 -17.64 -9.67 8.81
N ILE A 552 -18.35 -9.02 9.71
CA ILE A 552 -19.58 -9.52 10.31
C ILE A 552 -20.68 -8.46 10.17
N TRP A 553 -21.74 -8.80 9.49
CA TRP A 553 -22.95 -7.96 9.38
C TRP A 553 -24.03 -8.56 10.26
N CYS A 554 -24.58 -7.74 11.14
CA CYS A 554 -25.70 -8.07 12.02
C CYS A 554 -26.89 -7.20 11.64
N ASP A 555 -28.06 -7.82 11.47
CA ASP A 555 -29.32 -7.11 11.26
C ASP A 555 -29.83 -6.52 12.59
N THR A 556 -29.37 -5.32 12.90
CA THR A 556 -29.71 -4.64 14.16
C THR A 556 -31.19 -4.27 14.24
N GLU A 557 -31.89 -4.10 13.11
CA GLU A 557 -33.34 -3.89 13.07
C GLU A 557 -34.08 -5.18 13.48
N ALA A 558 -33.55 -6.34 13.18
CA ALA A 558 -34.07 -7.63 13.66
C ALA A 558 -33.59 -7.98 15.09
N GLY A 559 -32.76 -7.14 15.70
CA GLY A 559 -32.21 -7.33 17.05
C GLY A 559 -30.98 -8.23 17.10
N GLU A 560 -30.34 -8.53 15.98
CA GLU A 560 -29.07 -9.28 15.97
C GLU A 560 -27.93 -8.37 16.41
N LEU A 561 -27.24 -8.75 17.50
CA LEU A 561 -26.17 -7.97 18.11
C LEU A 561 -25.05 -8.89 18.59
N PRO A 562 -23.79 -8.40 18.67
CA PRO A 562 -22.73 -9.12 19.34
C PRO A 562 -23.02 -9.28 20.84
N VAL A 563 -22.80 -10.47 21.38
CA VAL A 563 -23.09 -10.81 22.78
C VAL A 563 -21.86 -11.36 23.48
N THR A 564 -21.74 -11.06 24.77
CA THR A 564 -20.75 -11.73 25.62
C THR A 564 -21.27 -13.08 26.07
N VAL A 565 -20.54 -14.16 25.77
CA VAL A 565 -20.86 -15.52 26.20
C VAL A 565 -19.85 -15.98 27.26
N TYR A 566 -20.36 -16.38 28.40
CA TYR A 566 -19.55 -16.90 29.51
C TYR A 566 -19.42 -18.42 29.44
N ASN A 567 -18.24 -18.96 29.80
CA ASN A 567 -18.11 -20.41 30.02
C ASN A 567 -19.03 -20.91 31.14
N ASN A 568 -19.18 -20.12 32.20
CA ASN A 568 -20.12 -20.40 33.28
C ASN A 568 -20.88 -19.14 33.67
N PRO A 569 -22.13 -18.96 33.21
CA PRO A 569 -22.95 -17.78 33.51
C PRO A 569 -23.17 -17.53 34.99
N GLU A 570 -23.23 -18.63 35.84
CA GLU A 570 -23.40 -18.49 37.28
C GLU A 570 -22.09 -18.03 37.97
N LYS A 571 -20.97 -18.18 37.32
CA LYS A 571 -19.64 -17.80 37.81
C LYS A 571 -18.79 -17.10 36.74
N PRO A 572 -19.21 -15.96 36.27
CA PRO A 572 -18.60 -15.30 35.11
C PRO A 572 -17.11 -14.98 35.29
N LYS A 573 -16.61 -14.86 36.52
CA LYS A 573 -15.20 -14.55 36.83
C LYS A 573 -14.31 -15.76 37.10
N SER A 574 -14.84 -16.99 37.16
CA SER A 574 -14.09 -18.16 37.62
C SER A 574 -14.12 -19.41 36.75
N GLY A 575 -15.09 -19.50 35.84
CA GLY A 575 -15.14 -20.62 34.89
C GLY A 575 -14.22 -20.31 33.72
N LYS A 576 -13.12 -21.06 33.53
CA LYS A 576 -12.20 -20.89 32.43
C LYS A 576 -12.24 -22.05 31.48
N GLU A 577 -12.22 -21.76 30.18
CA GLU A 577 -12.16 -22.75 29.12
C GLU A 577 -11.48 -22.14 27.87
N PHE A 578 -11.00 -22.97 26.99
CA PHE A 578 -10.52 -22.47 25.69
C PHE A 578 -11.67 -21.85 24.91
N MET A 579 -11.39 -20.73 24.25
CA MET A 579 -12.39 -19.94 23.50
C MET A 579 -13.23 -20.83 22.57
N ARG A 580 -12.58 -21.72 21.79
CA ARG A 580 -13.27 -22.64 20.88
C ARG A 580 -14.31 -23.54 21.59
N ASN A 581 -14.01 -23.98 22.81
CA ASN A 581 -14.93 -24.83 23.57
C ASN A 581 -16.11 -24.00 24.10
N ILE A 582 -15.86 -22.75 24.51
CA ILE A 582 -16.94 -21.83 24.87
C ILE A 582 -17.85 -21.60 23.66
N ALA A 583 -17.26 -21.33 22.49
CA ALA A 583 -18.02 -21.14 21.24
C ALA A 583 -18.81 -22.40 20.86
N LEU A 584 -18.17 -23.57 20.90
CA LEU A 584 -18.79 -24.85 20.56
C LEU A 584 -19.96 -25.18 21.50
N ASN A 585 -19.76 -25.04 22.82
CA ASN A 585 -20.77 -25.37 23.83
C ASN A 585 -21.98 -24.44 23.81
N ASN A 586 -21.84 -23.25 23.18
CA ASN A 586 -22.93 -22.27 23.08
C ASN A 586 -23.40 -22.08 21.64
N ASN A 587 -23.04 -22.95 20.70
CA ASN A 587 -23.45 -22.93 19.30
C ASN A 587 -23.13 -21.59 18.57
N VAL A 588 -21.99 -20.97 18.92
CA VAL A 588 -21.60 -19.67 18.39
C VAL A 588 -21.01 -19.82 16.98
N VAL A 589 -21.47 -19.01 16.03
CA VAL A 589 -21.00 -18.99 14.64
C VAL A 589 -19.61 -18.40 14.54
N PHE A 590 -19.39 -17.19 15.06
CA PHE A 590 -18.09 -16.54 15.11
C PHE A 590 -17.79 -16.02 16.52
N ALA A 591 -16.59 -16.21 16.98
CA ALA A 591 -16.17 -15.75 18.29
C ALA A 591 -14.77 -15.15 18.26
N THR A 592 -14.55 -14.17 19.14
CA THR A 592 -13.22 -13.57 19.37
C THR A 592 -12.98 -13.34 20.85
N THR A 593 -11.71 -13.34 21.23
CA THR A 593 -11.28 -12.85 22.55
C THR A 593 -11.33 -11.33 22.59
N THR A 594 -11.31 -10.72 23.79
CA THR A 594 -11.52 -9.29 23.98
C THR A 594 -10.44 -8.66 24.84
N ASP A 595 -10.76 -8.26 26.06
CA ASP A 595 -9.95 -7.46 26.95
C ASP A 595 -9.06 -8.29 27.92
N TYR A 596 -8.46 -7.64 28.87
CA TYR A 596 -7.33 -8.11 29.70
C TYR A 596 -7.46 -9.49 30.35
N TYR A 597 -6.75 -10.49 29.77
CA TYR A 597 -6.59 -11.79 30.41
C TYR A 597 -5.79 -11.74 31.73
N ILE A 598 -4.64 -11.03 31.73
CA ILE A 598 -3.70 -11.09 32.86
C ILE A 598 -4.34 -10.53 34.11
N TYR A 599 -4.99 -9.38 34.01
CA TYR A 599 -5.58 -8.73 35.18
C TYR A 599 -6.95 -9.31 35.50
N ARG A 600 -7.88 -9.25 34.59
CA ARG A 600 -9.28 -9.65 34.83
C ARG A 600 -9.42 -11.13 35.10
N ILE A 601 -8.76 -11.99 34.35
CA ILE A 601 -8.94 -13.43 34.40
C ILE A 601 -7.88 -14.11 35.30
N LYS A 602 -6.58 -13.86 35.11
CA LYS A 602 -5.53 -14.52 35.84
C LYS A 602 -5.38 -13.99 37.28
N GLN A 603 -5.36 -12.69 37.48
CA GLN A 603 -5.20 -12.05 38.76
C GLN A 603 -6.55 -11.79 39.46
N LYS A 604 -7.66 -11.90 38.69
CA LYS A 604 -9.03 -11.59 39.16
C LYS A 604 -9.16 -10.15 39.66
N TYR A 605 -8.51 -9.27 39.00
CA TYR A 605 -8.46 -7.84 39.27
C TYR A 605 -9.16 -7.08 38.15
N PRO A 606 -10.38 -6.58 38.35
CA PRO A 606 -11.09 -5.83 37.32
C PRO A 606 -10.33 -4.54 36.97
N THR A 607 -10.38 -4.16 35.73
CA THR A 607 -9.68 -2.97 35.22
C THR A 607 -10.57 -2.15 34.29
N GLY A 608 -10.65 -0.86 34.52
CA GLY A 608 -11.37 0.08 33.67
C GLY A 608 -12.89 -0.06 33.75
N ILE A 609 -13.54 0.10 32.61
CA ILE A 609 -14.99 0.01 32.45
C ILE A 609 -15.36 -1.33 31.82
N GLU A 610 -16.26 -2.07 32.44
CA GLU A 610 -16.75 -3.36 31.91
C GLU A 610 -18.29 -3.38 31.89
N VAL A 611 -18.88 -3.41 30.69
CA VAL A 611 -20.31 -3.69 30.47
C VAL A 611 -20.43 -4.94 29.60
N ARG A 612 -21.28 -5.86 29.99
CA ARG A 612 -21.55 -7.11 29.25
C ARG A 612 -23.05 -7.33 29.13
N ASN A 613 -23.53 -7.45 27.90
CA ASN A 613 -24.94 -7.64 27.56
C ASN A 613 -25.87 -6.60 28.24
N GLY A 614 -25.45 -5.33 28.32
CA GLY A 614 -26.14 -4.24 28.95
C GLY A 614 -26.05 -4.19 30.48
N GLU A 615 -25.34 -5.10 31.12
CA GLU A 615 -25.14 -5.12 32.57
C GLU A 615 -23.77 -4.55 32.96
N VAL A 616 -23.74 -3.67 33.96
CA VAL A 616 -22.49 -3.14 34.51
C VAL A 616 -21.78 -4.23 35.34
N ILE A 617 -20.65 -4.68 34.88
CA ILE A 617 -19.81 -5.69 35.55
C ILE A 617 -18.79 -5.02 36.46
N PHE A 618 -18.22 -3.88 36.00
CA PHE A 618 -17.23 -3.11 36.72
C PHE A 618 -17.20 -1.66 36.28
N ASP A 619 -17.06 -0.76 37.25
CA ASP A 619 -17.05 0.69 37.03
C ASP A 619 -16.09 1.36 38.02
N ASP A 620 -14.78 1.23 37.78
CA ASP A 620 -13.77 1.92 38.58
C ASP A 620 -12.58 2.35 37.71
N PRO A 621 -12.70 3.48 37.04
CA PRO A 621 -11.65 3.99 36.16
C PRO A 621 -10.37 4.40 36.88
N HIS A 622 -10.41 4.60 38.21
CA HIS A 622 -9.29 5.16 38.99
C HIS A 622 -8.28 4.15 39.53
N LYS A 623 -8.50 2.85 39.35
CA LYS A 623 -7.56 1.82 39.82
C LYS A 623 -6.30 1.61 38.99
N LEU A 624 -5.97 2.52 38.09
CA LEU A 624 -4.75 2.47 37.26
C LEU A 624 -3.46 2.73 38.04
N GLU A 625 -3.53 3.35 39.21
CA GLU A 625 -2.36 3.73 40.02
C GLU A 625 -1.49 2.56 40.51
N TYR A 626 -1.96 1.32 40.45
CA TYR A 626 -1.24 0.14 40.96
C TYR A 626 -0.49 -0.67 39.93
N ILE A 627 -0.56 -0.30 38.66
CA ILE A 627 0.10 -1.05 37.58
C ILE A 627 1.43 -0.38 37.24
N LYS A 628 2.50 -0.84 37.86
CA LYS A 628 3.87 -0.49 37.48
C LYS A 628 4.25 -1.16 36.18
N GLY A 629 4.60 -0.39 35.17
CA GLY A 629 5.15 -0.85 33.89
C GLY A 629 4.31 -0.36 32.71
N SER A 630 4.91 -0.25 31.55
CA SER A 630 4.40 0.23 30.27
C SER A 630 3.06 -0.39 29.85
N MET A 631 1.97 0.11 30.43
CA MET A 631 0.62 -0.25 30.03
C MET A 631 0.12 0.76 29.01
N PRO A 632 -0.58 0.31 27.94
CA PRO A 632 -1.26 1.24 27.06
C PRO A 632 -2.28 2.05 27.86
N THR A 633 -2.50 3.29 27.46
CA THR A 633 -3.64 4.07 27.93
C THR A 633 -4.90 3.24 27.76
N TYR A 634 -5.66 3.09 28.84
CA TYR A 634 -6.93 2.37 28.76
C TYR A 634 -7.91 3.19 27.95
N GLU A 635 -8.37 2.59 26.86
CA GLU A 635 -9.46 3.12 26.07
C GLU A 635 -10.58 2.09 26.03
N THR A 636 -11.80 2.55 25.87
CA THR A 636 -12.95 1.65 25.76
C THR A 636 -13.26 1.35 24.30
N LEU A 637 -13.78 0.15 24.05
CA LEU A 637 -14.60 -0.15 22.87
C LEU A 637 -16.01 -0.35 23.38
N ALA A 638 -16.91 0.57 23.06
CA ALA A 638 -18.33 0.49 23.39
C ALA A 638 -19.11 0.11 22.12
N LEU A 639 -19.93 -0.95 22.20
CA LEU A 639 -20.83 -1.38 21.14
C LEU A 639 -22.28 -1.14 21.59
N TYR A 640 -23.07 -0.54 20.72
CA TYR A 640 -24.41 -0.08 21.05
C TYR A 640 -25.50 -0.91 20.35
N ALA A 641 -26.71 -0.82 20.87
CA ALA A 641 -27.88 -1.58 20.41
C ALA A 641 -28.33 -1.25 18.97
N ASP A 642 -27.96 -0.09 18.46
CA ASP A 642 -28.23 0.31 17.07
C ASP A 642 -27.09 -0.07 16.11
N GLY A 643 -26.08 -0.78 16.62
CA GLY A 643 -24.92 -1.27 15.85
C GLY A 643 -23.77 -0.29 15.69
N HIS A 644 -23.87 0.96 16.18
CA HIS A 644 -22.71 1.85 16.18
C HIS A 644 -21.72 1.50 17.29
N ALA A 645 -20.50 2.04 17.21
CA ALA A 645 -19.48 1.92 18.24
C ALA A 645 -18.88 3.28 18.61
N ASP A 646 -18.31 3.36 19.80
CA ASP A 646 -17.53 4.50 20.26
C ASP A 646 -16.29 4.02 21.03
N SER A 647 -15.29 4.90 21.09
CA SER A 647 -14.08 4.70 21.88
C SER A 647 -13.69 5.99 22.58
N LEU A 648 -13.56 5.90 23.89
CA LEU A 648 -13.17 7.02 24.74
C LEU A 648 -12.04 6.59 25.69
N PRO A 649 -11.11 7.50 26.04
CA PRO A 649 -10.15 7.28 27.12
C PRO A 649 -10.88 7.00 28.43
N ASN A 650 -10.37 6.07 29.24
CA ASN A 650 -10.78 6.00 30.65
C ASN A 650 -10.09 7.16 31.42
N PRO A 651 -10.78 7.91 32.28
CA PRO A 651 -12.10 7.68 32.89
C PRO A 651 -13.23 8.60 32.41
N ASP A 652 -13.25 9.00 31.16
CA ASP A 652 -14.14 10.06 30.66
C ASP A 652 -15.65 9.77 30.82
N LYS A 653 -16.04 8.47 30.94
CA LYS A 653 -17.42 8.08 31.03
C LYS A 653 -17.60 6.84 31.92
N SER A 654 -18.59 6.85 32.83
CA SER A 654 -18.88 5.72 33.71
C SER A 654 -19.58 4.56 32.98
N ALA A 655 -19.49 3.34 33.50
CA ALA A 655 -20.20 2.18 32.98
C ALA A 655 -21.72 2.38 32.95
N GLY A 656 -22.26 2.97 34.01
CA GLY A 656 -23.71 3.30 34.09
C GLY A 656 -24.12 4.25 32.96
N LYS A 657 -23.30 5.24 32.66
CA LYS A 657 -23.56 6.19 31.57
C LYS A 657 -23.56 5.53 30.18
N TYR A 658 -22.66 4.61 29.94
CA TYR A 658 -22.66 3.81 28.71
C TYR A 658 -23.97 3.03 28.55
N VAL A 659 -24.45 2.37 29.62
CA VAL A 659 -25.71 1.60 29.60
C VAL A 659 -26.93 2.53 29.39
N GLU A 660 -26.98 3.68 30.05
CA GLU A 660 -28.04 4.67 29.85
C GLU A 660 -28.12 5.15 28.39
N GLU A 661 -27.02 5.21 27.69
CA GLU A 661 -26.92 5.60 26.28
C GLU A 661 -27.11 4.43 25.30
N GLY A 662 -27.38 3.22 25.80
CA GLY A 662 -27.74 2.05 25.00
C GLY A 662 -26.55 1.16 24.63
N ALA A 663 -25.41 1.28 25.30
CA ALA A 663 -24.29 0.35 25.10
C ALA A 663 -24.64 -1.04 25.62
N THR A 664 -24.43 -2.05 24.79
CA THR A 664 -24.63 -3.46 25.14
C THR A 664 -23.32 -4.13 25.58
N GLN A 665 -22.21 -3.70 25.04
CA GLN A 665 -20.87 -4.18 25.41
C GLN A 665 -19.93 -3.00 25.61
N VAL A 666 -19.11 -3.01 26.67
CA VAL A 666 -17.97 -2.11 26.83
C VAL A 666 -16.76 -2.90 27.31
N TYR A 667 -15.69 -2.81 26.57
CA TYR A 667 -14.41 -3.45 26.84
C TYR A 667 -13.34 -2.39 27.07
N SER A 668 -12.50 -2.56 28.07
CA SER A 668 -11.37 -1.68 28.35
C SER A 668 -10.06 -2.32 27.98
N PHE A 669 -9.40 -1.82 26.96
CA PHE A 669 -8.06 -2.23 26.57
C PHE A 669 -7.32 -1.07 25.88
N GLY A 670 -7.26 -1.03 24.58
CA GLY A 670 -6.65 0.02 23.80
C GLY A 670 -5.23 -0.29 23.29
N PRO A 671 -4.67 0.63 22.54
CA PRO A 671 -5.23 1.94 22.19
C PRO A 671 -6.35 1.86 21.16
N CYS A 672 -7.11 2.97 21.02
CA CYS A 672 -7.93 3.19 19.84
C CYS A 672 -7.01 3.39 18.63
N LEU A 673 -7.21 2.60 17.60
CA LEU A 673 -6.36 2.55 16.41
C LEU A 673 -6.87 3.44 15.29
N VAL A 674 -8.18 3.40 15.07
CA VAL A 674 -8.90 4.19 14.07
C VAL A 674 -10.06 4.90 14.76
N LYS A 675 -10.25 6.18 14.47
CA LYS A 675 -11.39 6.98 14.91
C LYS A 675 -11.83 7.90 13.78
N ASP A 676 -13.16 7.98 13.56
CA ASP A 676 -13.74 8.75 12.46
C ASP A 676 -13.14 8.42 11.07
N GLY A 677 -12.81 7.14 10.85
CA GLY A 677 -12.20 6.64 9.63
C GLY A 677 -10.74 7.05 9.42
N LYS A 678 -10.07 7.54 10.46
CA LYS A 678 -8.66 7.99 10.41
C LYS A 678 -7.83 7.27 11.47
N LEU A 679 -6.54 7.08 11.17
CA LEU A 679 -5.60 6.60 12.18
C LEU A 679 -5.52 7.60 13.33
N THR A 680 -5.57 7.10 14.56
CA THR A 680 -5.44 7.95 15.73
C THR A 680 -4.02 8.48 15.91
N GLU A 681 -3.87 9.59 16.60
CA GLU A 681 -2.55 10.15 16.93
C GLU A 681 -1.66 9.12 17.64
N TYR A 682 -2.23 8.30 18.49
CA TYR A 682 -1.51 7.22 19.16
C TYR A 682 -0.99 6.17 18.17
N SER A 683 -1.81 5.75 17.23
CA SER A 683 -1.41 4.78 16.19
C SER A 683 -0.25 5.28 15.33
N LEU A 684 -0.24 6.58 15.03
CA LEU A 684 0.80 7.22 14.22
C LEU A 684 2.12 7.42 14.98
N ASN A 685 2.06 7.53 16.31
CA ASN A 685 3.23 7.77 17.18
C ASN A 685 3.73 6.51 17.88
N LEU A 686 3.27 5.32 17.47
CA LEU A 686 3.67 4.08 18.11
C LEU A 686 5.16 3.78 17.92
N THR A 687 5.91 3.92 18.99
CA THR A 687 7.32 3.55 19.09
C THR A 687 7.51 2.05 19.32
N ASN A 688 6.45 1.29 19.60
CA ASN A 688 6.51 -0.15 19.86
C ASN A 688 6.71 -0.92 18.55
N THR A 689 7.96 -1.21 18.25
CA THR A 689 8.39 -2.00 17.09
C THR A 689 8.34 -3.51 17.31
N SER A 690 7.84 -3.98 18.46
CA SER A 690 7.81 -5.39 18.81
C SER A 690 6.75 -6.15 18.00
N TYR A 691 7.15 -7.28 17.43
CA TYR A 691 6.29 -8.19 16.70
C TYR A 691 5.58 -9.15 17.66
N HIS A 692 4.25 -9.07 17.72
CA HIS A 692 3.41 -9.89 18.58
C HIS A 692 2.16 -10.40 17.86
N PRO A 693 1.56 -11.54 18.33
CA PRO A 693 0.18 -11.81 17.97
C PRO A 693 -0.70 -10.68 18.49
N ARG A 694 -1.58 -10.14 17.63
CA ARG A 694 -2.46 -9.01 17.98
C ARG A 694 -3.87 -9.25 17.48
N LEU A 695 -4.80 -8.58 18.14
CA LEU A 695 -6.20 -8.61 17.78
C LEU A 695 -6.78 -7.19 17.89
N ALA A 696 -7.58 -6.80 16.91
CA ALA A 696 -8.35 -5.56 16.95
C ALA A 696 -9.80 -5.81 16.56
N ILE A 697 -10.71 -5.04 17.12
CA ILE A 697 -12.14 -5.03 16.82
C ILE A 697 -12.52 -3.64 16.39
N GLY A 698 -13.29 -3.52 15.30
CA GLY A 698 -13.75 -2.25 14.77
C GLY A 698 -15.14 -2.33 14.16
N VAL A 699 -15.65 -1.18 13.75
CA VAL A 699 -16.94 -1.01 13.09
C VAL A 699 -16.73 -0.15 11.84
N VAL A 700 -17.31 -0.57 10.72
CA VAL A 700 -17.32 0.17 9.46
C VAL A 700 -18.51 1.13 9.41
N GLU A 701 -19.67 0.59 9.67
CA GLU A 701 -20.97 1.27 9.77
C GLU A 701 -21.86 0.50 10.74
N ASN A 702 -23.00 1.05 11.11
CA ASN A 702 -23.91 0.44 12.06
C ASN A 702 -24.27 -1.01 11.68
N GLY A 703 -23.97 -1.95 12.58
CA GLY A 703 -24.17 -3.37 12.36
C GLY A 703 -23.12 -4.10 11.52
N HIS A 704 -22.12 -3.39 11.00
CA HIS A 704 -21.00 -4.00 10.28
C HIS A 704 -19.72 -3.96 11.11
N TYR A 705 -19.36 -5.08 11.71
CA TYR A 705 -18.20 -5.25 12.56
C TYR A 705 -17.04 -5.86 11.81
N VAL A 706 -15.81 -5.51 12.20
CA VAL A 706 -14.57 -6.09 11.67
C VAL A 706 -13.72 -6.59 12.81
N VAL A 707 -13.21 -7.82 12.67
CA VAL A 707 -12.22 -8.39 13.59
C VAL A 707 -10.99 -8.78 12.79
N VAL A 708 -9.85 -8.19 13.14
CA VAL A 708 -8.54 -8.53 12.55
C VAL A 708 -7.70 -9.21 13.61
N MET A 709 -7.34 -10.47 13.36
CA MET A 709 -6.46 -11.28 14.20
C MET A 709 -5.18 -11.63 13.44
N CYS A 710 -4.04 -11.18 13.94
CA CYS A 710 -2.72 -11.49 13.37
C CYS A 710 -2.00 -12.51 14.25
N GLU A 711 -1.60 -13.65 13.66
CA GLU A 711 -0.78 -14.66 14.34
C GLU A 711 0.62 -14.12 14.63
N GLY A 712 1.30 -14.71 15.60
CA GLY A 712 2.69 -14.39 15.89
C GLY A 712 3.36 -15.38 16.84
N ARG A 713 4.68 -15.21 17.05
CA ARG A 713 5.51 -16.06 17.92
C ARG A 713 5.48 -17.55 17.57
N ILE A 714 5.24 -17.84 16.30
CA ILE A 714 5.30 -19.21 15.73
C ILE A 714 6.13 -19.20 14.44
N LYS A 715 6.57 -20.36 14.00
CA LYS A 715 7.51 -20.49 12.87
C LYS A 715 7.00 -19.82 11.59
N ARG A 716 5.70 -19.95 11.28
CA ARG A 716 5.06 -19.39 10.07
C ARG A 716 4.66 -17.93 10.21
N SER A 717 4.59 -17.41 11.44
CA SER A 717 4.11 -16.07 11.73
C SER A 717 4.93 -15.46 12.86
N LYS A 718 5.68 -14.42 12.58
CA LYS A 718 6.50 -13.72 13.58
C LYS A 718 5.67 -12.79 14.46
N GLY A 719 4.61 -12.23 13.91
CA GLY A 719 3.73 -11.25 14.55
C GLY A 719 3.63 -9.96 13.78
N VAL A 720 2.86 -9.04 14.31
CA VAL A 720 2.61 -7.72 13.71
C VAL A 720 2.96 -6.61 14.69
N GLN A 721 3.48 -5.51 14.18
CA GLN A 721 3.62 -4.25 14.93
C GLN A 721 2.27 -3.57 15.07
N MET A 722 2.09 -2.74 16.11
CA MET A 722 0.80 -2.09 16.40
C MET A 722 0.39 -1.10 15.29
N ALA A 723 1.34 -0.35 14.75
CA ALA A 723 1.09 0.58 13.65
C ALA A 723 0.49 -0.13 12.41
N TYR A 724 1.07 -1.26 12.03
CA TYR A 724 0.55 -2.02 10.88
C TYR A 724 -0.82 -2.66 11.17
N LEU A 725 -1.11 -3.06 12.42
CA LEU A 725 -2.46 -3.49 12.79
C LEU A 725 -3.48 -2.35 12.61
N ALA A 726 -3.10 -1.12 12.97
CA ALA A 726 -3.95 0.05 12.76
C ALA A 726 -4.21 0.32 11.27
N GLU A 727 -3.17 0.21 10.44
CA GLU A 727 -3.30 0.31 8.98
C GLU A 727 -4.24 -0.77 8.42
N LEU A 728 -4.13 -2.02 8.89
CA LEU A 728 -5.03 -3.09 8.48
C LEU A 728 -6.49 -2.75 8.82
N MET A 729 -6.77 -2.26 10.04
CA MET A 729 -8.14 -1.87 10.43
C MET A 729 -8.69 -0.74 9.56
N MET A 730 -7.86 0.22 9.20
CA MET A 730 -8.26 1.29 8.29
C MET A 730 -8.49 0.78 6.86
N GLN A 731 -7.64 -0.13 6.36
CA GLN A 731 -7.79 -0.77 5.04
C GLN A 731 -9.08 -1.59 4.94
N GLU A 732 -9.52 -2.22 6.04
CA GLU A 732 -10.81 -2.92 6.10
C GLU A 732 -12.00 -1.96 6.26
N GLY A 733 -11.78 -0.64 6.15
CA GLY A 733 -12.82 0.38 6.12
C GLY A 733 -13.38 0.78 7.46
N CYS A 734 -12.75 0.44 8.58
CA CYS A 734 -13.25 0.79 9.90
C CYS A 734 -13.33 2.30 10.12
N THR A 735 -14.47 2.79 10.59
CA THR A 735 -14.64 4.15 11.09
C THR A 735 -14.16 4.27 12.53
N ILE A 736 -14.21 3.17 13.28
CA ILE A 736 -13.65 3.04 14.62
C ILE A 736 -13.00 1.66 14.78
N ALA A 737 -11.83 1.59 15.44
CA ALA A 737 -11.17 0.33 15.74
C ALA A 737 -10.30 0.44 16.99
N VAL A 738 -10.35 -0.58 17.85
CA VAL A 738 -9.62 -0.62 19.12
C VAL A 738 -8.80 -1.91 19.21
N ASN A 739 -7.55 -1.79 19.62
CA ASN A 739 -6.70 -2.94 19.91
C ASN A 739 -7.20 -3.68 21.15
N MET A 740 -7.21 -5.02 21.10
CA MET A 740 -7.61 -5.93 22.16
C MET A 740 -6.43 -6.75 22.67
N ASP A 741 -6.66 -7.59 23.72
CA ASP A 741 -5.59 -8.39 24.30
C ASP A 741 -4.93 -9.30 23.27
N GLY A 742 -3.64 -9.15 23.15
CA GLY A 742 -2.78 -9.84 22.21
C GLY A 742 -2.08 -11.09 22.79
N GLY A 743 -0.98 -11.47 22.15
CA GLY A 743 -0.14 -12.56 22.62
C GLY A 743 -0.87 -13.89 22.62
N GLN A 744 -0.80 -14.63 23.74
CA GLN A 744 -1.46 -15.92 23.88
C GLN A 744 -2.98 -15.84 24.08
N SER A 745 -3.52 -14.64 24.27
CA SER A 745 -4.96 -14.43 24.43
C SER A 745 -5.67 -14.25 23.09
N ALA A 746 -4.97 -13.73 22.07
CA ALA A 746 -5.55 -13.39 20.78
C ALA A 746 -6.05 -14.63 20.03
N ALA A 747 -7.36 -14.80 19.88
CA ALA A 747 -7.94 -15.93 19.19
C ALA A 747 -9.26 -15.59 18.50
N VAL A 748 -9.53 -16.24 17.37
CA VAL A 748 -10.79 -16.24 16.64
C VAL A 748 -11.25 -17.65 16.34
N ALA A 749 -12.55 -17.88 16.40
CA ALA A 749 -13.17 -19.17 16.08
C ALA A 749 -14.34 -19.00 15.13
N PHE A 750 -14.52 -19.99 14.27
CA PHE A 750 -15.62 -20.08 13.33
C PHE A 750 -16.26 -21.45 13.42
N MET A 751 -17.58 -21.52 13.58
CA MET A 751 -18.36 -22.77 13.67
C MET A 751 -17.82 -23.77 14.71
N GLY A 752 -17.30 -23.28 15.84
CA GLY A 752 -16.70 -24.10 16.90
C GLY A 752 -15.24 -24.50 16.68
N HIS A 753 -14.60 -24.04 15.59
CA HIS A 753 -13.19 -24.31 15.27
C HIS A 753 -12.35 -23.05 15.47
N GLN A 754 -11.23 -23.16 16.22
CA GLN A 754 -10.27 -22.06 16.29
C GLN A 754 -9.48 -21.96 14.99
N LEU A 755 -9.45 -20.77 14.37
CA LEU A 755 -8.81 -20.55 13.06
C LEU A 755 -7.32 -20.26 13.17
N ASN A 756 -6.86 -19.63 14.23
CA ASN A 756 -5.48 -19.17 14.42
C ASN A 756 -4.70 -19.97 15.45
N GLN A 757 -3.38 -19.93 15.33
CA GLN A 757 -2.44 -20.46 16.30
C GLN A 757 -1.71 -19.31 16.99
N VAL A 758 -1.57 -19.34 18.31
CA VAL A 758 -1.00 -18.22 19.07
C VAL A 758 0.36 -18.51 19.73
N TRP A 759 0.76 -19.78 19.81
CA TRP A 759 2.05 -20.19 20.37
C TRP A 759 2.40 -21.63 20.01
N SER A 760 3.66 -21.89 19.74
CA SER A 760 4.09 -23.24 19.30
C SER A 760 3.83 -24.34 20.34
N SER A 761 3.98 -24.02 21.63
CA SER A 761 3.76 -24.97 22.75
C SER A 761 2.33 -25.00 23.30
N GLN A 762 1.52 -23.99 22.99
CA GLN A 762 0.14 -23.83 23.41
C GLN A 762 -0.72 -23.33 22.23
N PRO A 763 -0.96 -24.16 21.24
CA PRO A 763 -1.64 -23.74 20.01
C PRO A 763 -3.07 -23.24 20.23
N ASN A 764 -3.75 -23.70 21.28
CA ASN A 764 -5.11 -23.28 21.63
C ASN A 764 -5.17 -21.93 22.41
N GLY A 765 -4.02 -21.33 22.70
CA GLY A 765 -3.96 -20.10 23.48
C GLY A 765 -4.23 -20.30 24.98
N ARG A 766 -4.84 -19.29 25.59
CA ARG A 766 -5.21 -19.29 27.02
C ARG A 766 -6.69 -19.65 27.21
N GLU A 767 -7.01 -20.26 28.33
CA GLU A 767 -8.39 -20.42 28.77
C GLU A 767 -8.99 -19.07 29.14
N GLN A 768 -10.16 -18.72 28.60
CA GLN A 768 -10.90 -17.48 28.80
C GLN A 768 -12.09 -17.73 29.72
N ALA A 769 -12.60 -16.68 30.37
CA ALA A 769 -13.85 -16.75 31.16
C ALA A 769 -15.08 -16.42 30.30
N ASP A 770 -14.90 -15.60 29.31
CA ASP A 770 -15.90 -15.12 28.37
C ASP A 770 -15.28 -14.85 26.98
N ILE A 771 -16.14 -14.70 26.00
CA ILE A 771 -15.82 -14.38 24.61
C ILE A 771 -16.84 -13.39 24.06
N LEU A 772 -16.47 -12.59 23.06
CA LEU A 772 -17.42 -11.86 22.23
C LEU A 772 -17.87 -12.77 21.10
N ALA A 773 -19.17 -12.98 21.01
CA ALA A 773 -19.82 -13.91 20.11
C ALA A 773 -20.75 -13.20 19.13
N PHE A 774 -20.82 -13.70 17.90
CA PHE A 774 -21.66 -13.22 16.82
C PHE A 774 -22.45 -14.41 16.23
N GLY A 775 -23.76 -14.33 16.35
CA GLY A 775 -24.70 -15.33 15.84
C GLY A 775 -24.59 -16.72 16.48
N THR A 776 -25.67 -17.50 16.32
CA THR A 776 -25.75 -18.89 16.74
C THR A 776 -26.29 -19.76 15.62
N SER A 777 -25.83 -21.05 15.55
CA SER A 777 -26.32 -22.03 14.59
C SER A 777 -26.31 -23.43 15.17
N GLY A 778 -27.33 -24.22 14.85
CA GLY A 778 -27.40 -25.64 15.17
C GLY A 778 -26.36 -26.48 14.42
N GLN A 779 -25.68 -25.93 13.41
CA GLN A 779 -24.63 -26.60 12.64
C GLN A 779 -23.24 -26.42 13.24
N VAL A 780 -23.07 -25.66 14.31
CA VAL A 780 -21.79 -25.50 14.99
C VAL A 780 -21.27 -26.86 15.48
N GLY A 781 -20.04 -27.18 15.10
CA GLY A 781 -19.39 -28.47 15.41
C GLY A 781 -19.76 -29.64 14.49
N SER A 782 -20.72 -29.47 13.55
CA SER A 782 -21.03 -30.48 12.53
C SER A 782 -20.06 -30.48 11.33
N PHE A 783 -19.20 -29.46 11.27
CA PHE A 783 -18.27 -29.20 10.19
C PHE A 783 -16.89 -29.75 10.51
N GLU A 784 -16.30 -30.55 9.59
CA GLU A 784 -14.92 -31.06 9.77
C GLU A 784 -13.94 -30.11 9.06
N MET A 785 -13.10 -29.43 9.82
CA MET A 785 -11.95 -28.70 9.33
C MET A 785 -10.69 -29.54 9.35
N ALA A 786 -9.77 -29.31 8.42
CA ALA A 786 -8.50 -30.03 8.35
C ALA A 786 -7.70 -29.86 9.66
N ASP A 787 -7.19 -30.98 10.17
CA ASP A 787 -6.53 -31.10 11.49
C ASP A 787 -5.13 -30.44 11.57
N GLU A 788 -4.91 -29.22 11.07
CA GLU A 788 -3.59 -28.55 11.14
C GLU A 788 -3.09 -28.34 12.58
N PHE A 789 -3.97 -28.36 13.58
CA PHE A 789 -3.65 -28.11 15.00
C PHE A 789 -3.62 -29.34 15.90
N LYS A 790 -3.74 -30.53 15.33
CA LYS A 790 -3.54 -31.74 16.11
C LYS A 790 -2.07 -31.87 16.51
N THR A 791 -1.72 -31.41 17.70
CA THR A 791 -0.45 -31.74 18.33
C THR A 791 -0.34 -33.27 18.45
N LYS A 792 0.67 -33.86 17.80
CA LYS A 792 1.06 -35.23 18.10
C LYS A 792 1.35 -35.28 19.60
N ARG A 793 0.41 -35.80 20.39
CA ARG A 793 0.71 -36.19 21.78
C ARG A 793 1.88 -37.18 21.71
N LYS A 794 3.06 -36.76 22.17
CA LYS A 794 4.11 -37.70 22.50
C LYS A 794 3.54 -38.61 23.58
N LYS A 795 3.41 -39.89 23.25
CA LYS A 795 3.16 -40.97 24.24
C LYS A 795 4.33 -41.09 25.17
#